data_b6da5692bf3ec7505778163cbd7b476b
#
_entry.id   b6da5692bf3ec7505778163cbd7b476b
#
_cell.length_a   1.000
_cell.length_b   1.000
_cell.length_c   1.000
_cell.angle_alpha   90.00
_cell.angle_beta   90.00
_cell.angle_gamma   90.00
#
_symmetry.space_group_name_H-M   'P 1'
#
loop_
_entity.id
_entity.type
_entity.pdbx_description
1 polymer ?
#
loop_
_entity_poly.entity_id
_entity_poly.type
_entity_poly.pdbx_seq_one_letter_code
_entity_poly.pdbx_strand_id
1 'polypeptide(L)'
;MLLGLFLFCLKNTLVFRNMLNLGLITPLTIILFMKKTLLLVFAFLSCISVFSQNEYFLPKKNLNPQIPSPQQFLGYPIGSHHTRYDKIVEYMRVLEKASDRIKVVSIGETNEHREQIIVHFAKPENLAKLETIRKNHLDIVEGKSVDFENQPSIVWLGYNVHGNEASGGEASLLTAYYLAAIQGDEASKIYDNAVFLMEPIVNPDGRDRFNNWVNMHKGEPNVTDPNDREHNEVWPSGRVNHYWFDLNRDWYLAVHKESRNRLKYYHQWMPNVVTDFHEMGTNSTHFFEPTKSNAENPLVTQDNYKMLNGKFAKYFENAMNEIGSFYYTKESFDNFYPGYGSSYPDMQGGLGLLFEQGSSRGHAQDSDNGVLTYKFAVRNQLVNAIATIQAGVGERKILLKHQSDFFKNIEKDAAKSLVKGYVIGDDFDLNRNKAFWDLLLQHKIKAYQLKNDTKVGEVNFKTGNAIFIPINQPQSLLVKSIFDRPKSFADSVFYDTSTWNLALAFGLKHAETKVLPDLGSAINEASFDTKTNEFVKSDYAYLIDWRDYNAAKALYKLLDKEILVKVALKSFTNGGKNWAHGSLLIPVQNQKIGSTELSEILKQVHGSTQVDIFPVSTGFSSAGIDLGSNSFKTVLKPKAMVLAGFGTSQYEVGEVWHLLETKLQMPITKLEMTQFARVNLNSYTHLVMVSGQYDALNDASVKKIKDWVKQGGNLITLKTASEWAIKKEISESKVINVEPEKDPKRMNFEKLADAQGAKSTGGAIFEVNIDTTHPLGFGFESNSLQVYRNNNTFLEKSKNAVSTVAQYTANPWICGYVHPSSLSKIANSAAIISETSGAGQIILFSDNPNFRGIWFGTNKLFFNALFFSSALGSQRFGNEE
;
A
#
# COMPACT_ATOMS: atom_id res chain seq x y z
N MET A 1 -5.75 -51.77 23.75
CA MET A 1 -6.55 -51.99 22.54
C MET A 1 -5.69 -52.53 21.40
N LEU A 2 -4.59 -51.91 21.01
CA LEU A 2 -3.63 -52.38 19.96
C LEU A 2 -3.06 -53.78 20.25
N LEU A 3 -2.66 -54.08 21.49
CA LEU A 3 -2.17 -55.41 21.87
C LEU A 3 -3.26 -56.50 21.73
N GLY A 4 -4.51 -56.18 22.01
CA GLY A 4 -5.67 -57.08 21.82
C GLY A 4 -5.94 -57.37 20.34
N LEU A 5 -5.83 -56.39 19.45
CA LEU A 5 -5.99 -56.57 18.00
C LEU A 5 -4.81 -57.39 17.39
N PHE A 6 -3.61 -57.12 17.86
CA PHE A 6 -2.40 -57.84 17.43
C PHE A 6 -2.47 -59.35 17.84
N LEU A 7 -2.92 -59.62 19.08
CA LEU A 7 -3.14 -60.96 19.56
C LEU A 7 -4.31 -61.67 18.83
N PHE A 8 -5.37 -60.91 18.48
CA PHE A 8 -6.48 -61.41 17.68
C PHE A 8 -6.06 -61.76 16.26
N CYS A 9 -5.24 -60.91 15.59
CA CYS A 9 -4.68 -61.18 14.30
C CYS A 9 -3.72 -62.38 14.33
N LEU A 10 -2.86 -62.51 15.31
CA LEU A 10 -1.96 -63.68 15.48
C LEU A 10 -2.76 -64.97 15.71
N LYS A 11 -3.80 -64.95 16.54
CA LYS A 11 -4.61 -66.12 16.82
C LYS A 11 -5.39 -66.60 15.59
N ASN A 12 -5.89 -65.69 14.77
CA ASN A 12 -6.59 -66.01 13.52
C ASN A 12 -5.63 -66.49 12.47
N THR A 13 -4.40 -65.98 12.38
CA THR A 13 -3.37 -66.49 11.44
C THR A 13 -3.02 -67.93 11.72
N LEU A 14 -2.92 -68.34 12.98
CA LEU A 14 -2.67 -69.71 13.37
C LEU A 14 -3.87 -70.65 13.00
N VAL A 15 -5.09 -70.20 13.25
CA VAL A 15 -6.32 -70.92 12.86
C VAL A 15 -6.40 -71.08 11.34
N PHE A 16 -6.16 -70.05 10.55
CA PHE A 16 -6.14 -70.07 9.08
C PHE A 16 -5.02 -70.99 8.55
N ARG A 17 -3.85 -71.04 9.17
CA ARG A 17 -2.75 -71.93 8.79
C ARG A 17 -3.14 -73.41 9.04
N ASN A 18 -3.83 -73.68 10.13
CA ASN A 18 -4.33 -75.05 10.38
C ASN A 18 -5.45 -75.47 9.40
N MET A 19 -6.35 -74.55 9.04
CA MET A 19 -7.43 -74.79 8.05
C MET A 19 -6.87 -74.98 6.62
N LEU A 20 -5.75 -74.34 6.28
CA LEU A 20 -5.01 -74.53 5.02
C LEU A 20 -4.43 -75.95 4.94
N ASN A 21 -3.80 -76.43 6.00
CA ASN A 21 -3.21 -77.76 6.11
C ASN A 21 -4.26 -78.90 6.09
N LEU A 22 -5.53 -78.58 6.37
CA LEU A 22 -6.66 -79.48 6.34
C LEU A 22 -7.45 -79.41 5.00
N GLY A 23 -6.96 -78.60 4.00
CA GLY A 23 -7.62 -78.45 2.69
C GLY A 23 -8.97 -77.74 2.72
N LEU A 24 -9.33 -77.07 3.84
CA LEU A 24 -10.65 -76.43 4.05
C LEU A 24 -10.78 -75.04 3.43
N ILE A 25 -9.68 -74.36 3.03
CA ILE A 25 -9.70 -73.03 2.41
C ILE A 25 -8.61 -72.91 1.32
N THR A 26 -8.93 -72.19 0.25
CA THR A 26 -7.96 -71.98 -0.86
C THR A 26 -7.00 -70.83 -0.53
N PRO A 27 -5.76 -70.80 -1.07
CA PRO A 27 -4.82 -69.68 -0.89
C PRO A 27 -5.42 -68.34 -1.35
N LEU A 28 -6.33 -68.34 -2.33
CA LEU A 28 -7.00 -67.17 -2.84
C LEU A 28 -7.91 -66.49 -1.77
N THR A 29 -8.59 -67.29 -0.95
CA THR A 29 -9.45 -66.81 0.13
C THR A 29 -8.68 -66.10 1.23
N ILE A 30 -7.47 -66.63 1.54
CA ILE A 30 -6.57 -66.02 2.52
C ILE A 30 -6.05 -64.67 2.00
N ILE A 31 -5.62 -64.58 0.75
CA ILE A 31 -5.14 -63.33 0.11
C ILE A 31 -6.25 -62.28 0.07
N LEU A 32 -7.50 -62.65 -0.23
CA LEU A 32 -8.65 -61.77 -0.23
C LEU A 32 -9.00 -61.27 1.18
N PHE A 33 -8.91 -62.12 2.19
CA PHE A 33 -9.13 -61.74 3.60
C PHE A 33 -8.02 -60.80 4.09
N MET A 34 -6.74 -61.11 3.80
CA MET A 34 -5.61 -60.23 4.14
C MET A 34 -5.75 -58.83 3.45
N LYS A 35 -6.13 -58.77 2.16
CA LYS A 35 -6.40 -57.50 1.46
C LYS A 35 -7.50 -56.69 2.12
N LYS A 36 -8.62 -57.30 2.49
CA LYS A 36 -9.76 -56.62 3.18
C LYS A 36 -9.34 -56.13 4.58
N THR A 37 -8.56 -56.94 5.32
CA THR A 37 -8.08 -56.54 6.65
C THR A 37 -7.07 -55.41 6.54
N LEU A 38 -6.17 -55.43 5.54
CA LEU A 38 -5.22 -54.34 5.28
C LEU A 38 -5.92 -53.06 4.87
N LEU A 39 -6.97 -53.12 4.07
CA LEU A 39 -7.79 -51.97 3.70
C LEU A 39 -8.55 -51.39 4.89
N LEU A 40 -9.08 -52.21 5.77
CA LEU A 40 -9.74 -51.78 7.01
C LEU A 40 -8.74 -51.16 7.98
N VAL A 41 -7.52 -51.69 8.13
CA VAL A 41 -6.45 -51.14 8.95
C VAL A 41 -5.99 -49.79 8.37
N PHE A 42 -5.86 -49.70 7.05
CA PHE A 42 -5.48 -48.45 6.37
C PHE A 42 -6.57 -47.37 6.52
N ALA A 43 -7.84 -47.72 6.36
CA ALA A 43 -8.99 -46.83 6.60
C ALA A 43 -9.04 -46.37 8.05
N PHE A 44 -8.78 -47.27 9.03
CA PHE A 44 -8.77 -46.97 10.45
C PHE A 44 -7.58 -46.06 10.83
N LEU A 45 -6.40 -46.31 10.28
CA LEU A 45 -5.20 -45.46 10.46
C LEU A 45 -5.40 -44.06 9.84
N SER A 46 -6.09 -43.98 8.71
CA SER A 46 -6.46 -42.70 8.07
C SER A 46 -7.46 -41.93 8.96
N CYS A 47 -8.43 -42.61 9.56
CA CYS A 47 -9.35 -42.01 10.52
C CYS A 47 -8.64 -41.49 11.76
N ILE A 48 -7.67 -42.22 12.31
CA ILE A 48 -6.89 -41.80 13.50
C ILE A 48 -6.05 -40.55 13.18
N SER A 49 -5.48 -40.46 11.99
CA SER A 49 -4.71 -39.26 11.58
C SER A 49 -5.60 -38.01 11.51
N VAL A 50 -6.82 -38.14 10.98
CA VAL A 50 -7.79 -37.04 10.92
C VAL A 50 -8.25 -36.59 12.32
N PHE A 51 -8.54 -37.54 13.20
CA PHE A 51 -8.89 -37.23 14.61
C PHE A 51 -7.73 -36.51 15.34
N SER A 52 -6.47 -36.92 15.10
CA SER A 52 -5.30 -36.29 15.75
C SER A 52 -5.10 -34.83 15.35
N GLN A 53 -5.41 -34.43 14.10
CA GLN A 53 -5.22 -33.06 13.66
C GLN A 53 -6.34 -32.12 14.14
N ASN A 54 -7.59 -32.58 14.13
CA ASN A 54 -8.70 -31.83 14.71
C ASN A 54 -8.51 -31.64 16.23
N GLU A 55 -7.93 -32.59 16.92
CA GLU A 55 -7.57 -32.47 18.35
C GLU A 55 -6.52 -31.38 18.61
N TYR A 56 -5.57 -31.18 17.68
CA TYR A 56 -4.55 -30.13 17.83
C TYR A 56 -5.06 -28.72 17.55
N PHE A 57 -5.86 -28.55 16.48
CA PHE A 57 -6.31 -27.23 16.04
C PHE A 57 -7.68 -26.84 16.63
N LEU A 58 -8.60 -27.78 16.71
CA LEU A 58 -10.00 -27.57 17.12
C LEU A 58 -10.41 -28.59 18.21
N PRO A 59 -9.70 -28.62 19.35
CA PRO A 59 -9.97 -29.60 20.40
C PRO A 59 -11.39 -29.48 20.93
N LYS A 60 -12.04 -30.64 21.17
CA LYS A 60 -13.38 -30.73 21.76
C LYS A 60 -14.50 -30.00 20.98
N LYS A 61 -14.27 -29.58 19.72
CA LYS A 61 -15.32 -28.93 18.91
C LYS A 61 -16.28 -29.98 18.32
N ASN A 62 -17.56 -29.71 18.39
CA ASN A 62 -18.60 -30.54 17.77
C ASN A 62 -18.75 -30.12 16.30
N LEU A 63 -18.06 -30.83 15.38
CA LEU A 63 -18.02 -30.51 13.96
C LEU A 63 -18.79 -31.49 13.12
N ASN A 64 -19.50 -31.03 12.10
CA ASN A 64 -20.23 -31.87 11.14
C ASN A 64 -19.21 -32.66 10.27
N PRO A 65 -19.18 -34.02 10.37
CA PRO A 65 -18.22 -34.82 9.61
C PRO A 65 -18.49 -34.88 8.11
N GLN A 66 -19.64 -34.38 7.63
CA GLN A 66 -19.96 -34.29 6.21
C GLN A 66 -19.31 -33.08 5.54
N ILE A 67 -18.87 -32.07 6.30
CA ILE A 67 -18.14 -30.91 5.77
C ILE A 67 -16.67 -31.32 5.62
N PRO A 68 -16.10 -31.23 4.41
CA PRO A 68 -14.71 -31.65 4.18
C PRO A 68 -13.73 -30.75 4.95
N SER A 69 -12.86 -31.34 5.76
CA SER A 69 -11.80 -30.60 6.43
C SER A 69 -10.73 -30.11 5.42
N PRO A 70 -9.92 -29.08 5.77
CA PRO A 70 -8.85 -28.62 4.90
C PRO A 70 -7.89 -29.76 4.52
N GLN A 71 -7.52 -30.64 5.46
CA GLN A 71 -6.67 -31.79 5.18
C GLN A 71 -7.28 -32.78 4.18
N GLN A 72 -8.59 -33.04 4.29
CA GLN A 72 -9.28 -33.93 3.33
C GLN A 72 -9.30 -33.34 1.92
N PHE A 73 -9.49 -32.02 1.81
CA PHE A 73 -9.49 -31.32 0.53
C PHE A 73 -8.08 -31.21 -0.08
N LEU A 74 -7.10 -30.82 0.73
CA LEU A 74 -5.72 -30.58 0.27
C LEU A 74 -4.94 -31.86 -0.01
N GLY A 75 -5.26 -32.96 0.70
CA GLY A 75 -4.52 -34.23 0.64
C GLY A 75 -3.25 -34.24 1.51
N TYR A 76 -2.97 -33.18 2.25
CA TYR A 76 -1.85 -33.09 3.19
C TYR A 76 -2.26 -32.37 4.48
N PRO A 77 -1.55 -32.58 5.61
CA PRO A 77 -1.83 -31.95 6.88
C PRO A 77 -1.58 -30.44 6.84
N ILE A 78 -2.45 -29.63 7.50
CA ILE A 78 -2.23 -28.20 7.68
C ILE A 78 -0.92 -27.95 8.43
N GLY A 79 -0.14 -27.00 7.93
CA GLY A 79 1.18 -26.64 8.45
C GLY A 79 2.32 -27.51 7.92
N SER A 80 2.06 -28.49 7.04
CA SER A 80 3.09 -29.27 6.34
C SER A 80 3.54 -28.67 5.02
N HIS A 81 2.73 -27.82 4.43
CA HIS A 81 3.00 -27.04 3.22
C HIS A 81 2.31 -25.68 3.33
N HIS A 82 2.80 -24.68 2.62
CA HIS A 82 2.15 -23.39 2.47
C HIS A 82 1.14 -23.46 1.33
N THR A 83 -0.16 -23.35 1.64
CA THR A 83 -1.23 -23.51 0.65
C THR A 83 -1.27 -22.35 -0.32
N ARG A 84 -1.26 -22.63 -1.64
CA ARG A 84 -1.36 -21.63 -2.71
C ARG A 84 -2.73 -20.98 -2.73
N TYR A 85 -2.78 -19.74 -3.24
CA TYR A 85 -4.00 -18.95 -3.28
C TYR A 85 -5.14 -19.61 -4.05
N ASP A 86 -4.85 -20.21 -5.21
CA ASP A 86 -5.85 -20.94 -6.03
C ASP A 86 -6.55 -22.04 -5.24
N LYS A 87 -5.80 -22.79 -4.41
CA LYS A 87 -6.35 -23.83 -3.55
C LYS A 87 -7.19 -23.29 -2.40
N ILE A 88 -6.83 -22.13 -1.87
CA ILE A 88 -7.63 -21.46 -0.84
C ILE A 88 -9.00 -21.06 -1.43
N VAL A 89 -9.02 -20.39 -2.58
CA VAL A 89 -10.27 -20.03 -3.27
C VAL A 89 -11.12 -21.27 -3.61
N GLU A 90 -10.48 -22.31 -4.15
CA GLU A 90 -11.17 -23.56 -4.46
C GLU A 90 -11.81 -24.19 -3.23
N TYR A 91 -11.08 -24.19 -2.09
CA TYR A 91 -11.61 -24.72 -0.84
C TYR A 91 -12.82 -23.92 -0.33
N MET A 92 -12.77 -22.58 -0.39
CA MET A 92 -13.92 -21.75 0.00
C MET A 92 -15.16 -22.08 -0.86
N ARG A 93 -14.98 -22.32 -2.15
CA ARG A 93 -16.07 -22.75 -3.06
C ARG A 93 -16.55 -24.19 -2.79
N VAL A 94 -15.68 -25.08 -2.33
CA VAL A 94 -16.07 -26.43 -1.86
C VAL A 94 -16.90 -26.33 -0.60
N LEU A 95 -16.53 -25.49 0.36
CA LEU A 95 -17.30 -25.26 1.57
C LEU A 95 -18.66 -24.62 1.27
N GLU A 96 -18.75 -23.69 0.32
CA GLU A 96 -20.02 -23.09 -0.13
C GLU A 96 -21.00 -24.15 -0.65
N LYS A 97 -20.50 -25.15 -1.38
CA LYS A 97 -21.34 -26.27 -1.88
C LYS A 97 -21.73 -27.28 -0.80
N ALA A 98 -20.89 -27.39 0.24
CA ALA A 98 -21.08 -28.38 1.31
C ALA A 98 -21.90 -27.86 2.49
N SER A 99 -22.05 -26.54 2.63
CA SER A 99 -22.72 -25.91 3.76
C SER A 99 -23.69 -24.81 3.29
N ASP A 100 -24.88 -24.78 3.87
CA ASP A 100 -25.91 -23.76 3.65
C ASP A 100 -25.66 -22.44 4.39
N ARG A 101 -24.53 -22.34 5.09
CA ARG A 101 -24.10 -21.17 5.90
C ARG A 101 -23.10 -20.26 5.20
N ILE A 102 -22.74 -20.57 3.96
CA ILE A 102 -21.61 -19.91 3.26
C ILE A 102 -22.07 -19.33 1.94
N LYS A 103 -21.52 -18.14 1.62
CA LYS A 103 -21.62 -17.53 0.30
C LYS A 103 -20.28 -16.89 -0.07
N VAL A 104 -19.71 -17.28 -1.20
CA VAL A 104 -18.48 -16.71 -1.74
C VAL A 104 -18.82 -15.60 -2.73
N VAL A 105 -18.25 -14.42 -2.55
CA VAL A 105 -18.47 -13.24 -3.41
C VAL A 105 -17.15 -12.77 -3.96
N SER A 106 -17.06 -12.57 -5.28
CA SER A 106 -15.93 -11.88 -5.91
C SER A 106 -16.07 -10.38 -5.70
N ILE A 107 -14.98 -9.73 -5.29
CA ILE A 107 -14.92 -8.27 -5.12
C ILE A 107 -14.05 -7.59 -6.19
N GLY A 108 -13.44 -8.37 -7.08
CA GLY A 108 -12.58 -7.90 -8.16
C GLY A 108 -11.39 -8.82 -8.37
N GLU A 109 -10.35 -8.28 -9.00
CA GLU A 109 -9.10 -8.99 -9.29
C GLU A 109 -7.89 -8.15 -8.89
N THR A 110 -6.78 -8.83 -8.58
CA THR A 110 -5.46 -8.21 -8.39
C THR A 110 -4.86 -7.75 -9.74
N ASN A 111 -3.69 -7.11 -9.67
CA ASN A 111 -2.95 -6.75 -10.88
C ASN A 111 -2.43 -7.97 -11.66
N GLU A 112 -2.24 -9.12 -11.02
CA GLU A 112 -1.87 -10.40 -11.65
C GLU A 112 -3.09 -11.28 -11.98
N HIS A 113 -4.29 -10.67 -12.04
CA HIS A 113 -5.57 -11.31 -12.39
C HIS A 113 -6.00 -12.45 -11.46
N ARG A 114 -5.57 -12.43 -10.20
CA ARG A 114 -6.12 -13.31 -9.16
C ARG A 114 -7.42 -12.75 -8.64
N GLU A 115 -8.45 -13.58 -8.59
CA GLU A 115 -9.75 -13.17 -8.07
C GLU A 115 -9.67 -12.86 -6.57
N GLN A 116 -10.09 -11.66 -6.15
CA GLN A 116 -10.26 -11.32 -4.74
C GLN A 116 -11.65 -11.73 -4.27
N ILE A 117 -11.73 -12.44 -3.14
CA ILE A 117 -12.99 -12.96 -2.62
C ILE A 117 -13.27 -12.51 -1.20
N ILE A 118 -14.57 -12.35 -0.89
CA ILE A 118 -15.10 -12.30 0.46
C ILE A 118 -16.03 -13.47 0.67
N VAL A 119 -15.84 -14.18 1.77
CA VAL A 119 -16.67 -15.32 2.16
C VAL A 119 -17.60 -14.89 3.29
N HIS A 120 -18.91 -14.95 3.06
CA HIS A 120 -19.92 -14.69 4.06
C HIS A 120 -20.24 -15.96 4.83
N PHE A 121 -20.32 -15.83 6.16
CA PHE A 121 -20.81 -16.88 7.03
C PHE A 121 -21.97 -16.34 7.86
N ALA A 122 -23.13 -16.98 7.77
CA ALA A 122 -24.32 -16.64 8.52
C ALA A 122 -25.25 -17.86 8.60
N LYS A 123 -26.28 -17.82 9.47
CA LYS A 123 -27.34 -18.85 9.40
C LYS A 123 -28.11 -18.74 8.06
N PRO A 124 -28.67 -19.84 7.55
CA PRO A 124 -29.34 -19.87 6.24
C PRO A 124 -30.40 -18.77 6.06
N GLU A 125 -31.18 -18.46 7.08
CA GLU A 125 -32.20 -17.42 7.04
C GLU A 125 -31.58 -16.01 6.91
N ASN A 126 -30.40 -15.81 7.51
CA ASN A 126 -29.66 -14.56 7.41
C ASN A 126 -28.95 -14.44 6.05
N LEU A 127 -28.42 -15.52 5.48
CA LEU A 127 -27.88 -15.53 4.12
C LEU A 127 -28.95 -15.12 3.09
N ALA A 128 -30.19 -15.59 3.26
CA ALA A 128 -31.30 -15.18 2.40
C ALA A 128 -31.69 -13.70 2.56
N LYS A 129 -31.31 -13.06 3.67
CA LYS A 129 -31.67 -11.67 4.04
C LYS A 129 -30.44 -10.76 4.19
N LEU A 130 -29.28 -11.14 3.66
CA LEU A 130 -28.03 -10.38 3.81
C LEU A 130 -28.20 -8.90 3.42
N GLU A 131 -28.91 -8.61 2.34
CA GLU A 131 -29.15 -7.24 1.90
C GLU A 131 -29.98 -6.42 2.90
N THR A 132 -30.98 -7.04 3.53
CA THR A 132 -31.76 -6.39 4.59
C THR A 132 -30.91 -6.14 5.83
N ILE A 133 -30.10 -7.11 6.26
CA ILE A 133 -29.18 -6.98 7.40
C ILE A 133 -28.18 -5.85 7.12
N ARG A 134 -27.59 -5.84 5.93
CA ARG A 134 -26.66 -4.81 5.48
C ARG A 134 -27.27 -3.42 5.51
N LYS A 135 -28.47 -3.26 4.94
CA LYS A 135 -29.20 -2.00 4.93
C LYS A 135 -29.50 -1.50 6.33
N ASN A 136 -30.06 -2.37 7.20
CA ASN A 136 -30.33 -2.02 8.59
C ASN A 136 -29.05 -1.61 9.34
N HIS A 137 -27.91 -2.28 9.03
CA HIS A 137 -26.63 -1.92 9.64
C HIS A 137 -26.15 -0.54 9.16
N LEU A 138 -26.27 -0.21 7.88
CA LEU A 138 -25.94 1.11 7.36
C LEU A 138 -26.83 2.24 7.90
N ASP A 139 -28.07 1.94 8.34
CA ASP A 139 -28.90 2.91 9.03
C ASP A 139 -28.27 3.40 10.35
N ILE A 140 -27.37 2.62 10.98
CA ILE A 140 -26.53 3.04 12.11
C ILE A 140 -25.58 4.18 11.69
N VAL A 141 -24.94 4.02 10.54
CA VAL A 141 -24.00 5.03 9.98
C VAL A 141 -24.73 6.33 9.62
N GLU A 142 -25.98 6.23 9.22
CA GLU A 142 -26.85 7.38 8.90
C GLU A 142 -27.50 8.01 10.15
N GLY A 143 -27.17 7.53 11.35
CA GLY A 143 -27.74 8.04 12.62
C GLY A 143 -29.20 7.68 12.86
N LYS A 144 -29.79 6.78 12.05
CA LYS A 144 -31.16 6.33 12.22
C LYS A 144 -31.32 5.42 13.43
N SER A 145 -32.57 5.27 13.90
CA SER A 145 -32.89 4.32 14.98
C SER A 145 -32.77 2.89 14.48
N VAL A 146 -32.02 2.05 15.21
CA VAL A 146 -31.83 0.64 14.91
C VAL A 146 -32.25 -0.21 16.11
N ASP A 147 -32.90 -1.33 15.82
CA ASP A 147 -33.22 -2.35 16.80
C ASP A 147 -32.00 -3.22 17.08
N PHE A 148 -31.21 -2.86 18.12
CA PHE A 148 -30.02 -3.61 18.51
C PHE A 148 -30.32 -5.02 19.05
N GLU A 149 -31.56 -5.35 19.40
CA GLU A 149 -31.91 -6.69 19.88
C GLU A 149 -31.88 -7.72 18.73
N ASN A 150 -32.27 -7.30 17.53
CA ASN A 150 -32.41 -8.20 16.38
C ASN A 150 -31.32 -8.02 15.31
N GLN A 151 -30.45 -6.96 15.44
CA GLN A 151 -29.37 -6.74 14.52
C GLN A 151 -28.12 -7.57 14.89
N PRO A 152 -27.60 -8.45 14.01
CA PRO A 152 -26.31 -9.11 14.24
C PRO A 152 -25.15 -8.13 14.19
N SER A 153 -24.07 -8.41 14.92
CA SER A 153 -22.79 -7.74 14.69
C SER A 153 -22.19 -8.22 13.36
N ILE A 154 -21.42 -7.32 12.71
CA ILE A 154 -20.67 -7.62 11.48
C ILE A 154 -19.21 -7.72 11.83
N VAL A 155 -18.61 -8.89 11.65
CA VAL A 155 -17.19 -9.15 11.96
C VAL A 155 -16.47 -9.50 10.68
N TRP A 156 -15.47 -8.68 10.32
CA TRP A 156 -14.59 -8.92 9.15
C TRP A 156 -13.31 -9.59 9.60
N LEU A 157 -13.04 -10.78 9.09
CA LEU A 157 -11.83 -11.55 9.35
C LEU A 157 -10.87 -11.40 8.14
N GLY A 158 -9.91 -10.48 8.24
CA GLY A 158 -8.91 -10.23 7.20
C GLY A 158 -7.60 -10.94 7.52
N TYR A 159 -7.01 -11.63 6.52
CA TYR A 159 -5.79 -12.40 6.69
C TYR A 159 -4.76 -12.09 5.60
N ASN A 160 -3.47 -12.17 5.95
CA ASN A 160 -2.34 -12.23 5.02
C ASN A 160 -2.24 -11.03 4.07
N VAL A 161 -2.30 -9.82 4.61
CA VAL A 161 -2.03 -8.58 3.85
C VAL A 161 -0.57 -8.53 3.39
N HIS A 162 0.35 -9.10 4.16
CA HIS A 162 1.71 -9.40 3.74
C HIS A 162 1.79 -10.87 3.34
N GLY A 163 2.06 -11.14 2.07
CA GLY A 163 1.98 -12.50 1.54
C GLY A 163 2.97 -13.50 2.16
N ASN A 164 4.12 -13.02 2.64
CA ASN A 164 5.13 -13.82 3.33
C ASN A 164 4.91 -13.99 4.85
N GLU A 165 3.85 -13.42 5.40
CA GLU A 165 3.38 -13.62 6.77
C GLU A 165 2.28 -14.69 6.74
N ALA A 166 2.67 -15.91 6.50
CA ALA A 166 1.84 -16.92 5.88
C ALA A 166 0.86 -17.65 6.83
N SER A 167 1.12 -17.67 8.16
CA SER A 167 0.33 -18.48 9.11
C SER A 167 -1.13 -18.02 9.23
N GLY A 168 -1.39 -16.70 9.12
CA GLY A 168 -2.75 -16.18 9.07
C GLY A 168 -3.55 -16.71 7.88
N GLY A 169 -2.94 -16.72 6.68
CA GLY A 169 -3.58 -17.25 5.49
C GLY A 169 -3.91 -18.75 5.57
N GLU A 170 -3.04 -19.54 6.21
CA GLU A 170 -3.32 -20.96 6.46
C GLU A 170 -4.39 -21.14 7.55
N ALA A 171 -4.39 -20.29 8.59
CA ALA A 171 -5.42 -20.29 9.62
C ALA A 171 -6.82 -19.95 9.06
N SER A 172 -6.90 -19.17 7.98
CA SER A 172 -8.17 -18.86 7.31
C SER A 172 -8.92 -20.10 6.83
N LEU A 173 -8.19 -21.13 6.35
CA LEU A 173 -8.78 -22.42 5.96
C LEU A 173 -9.45 -23.13 7.15
N LEU A 174 -8.79 -23.15 8.29
CA LEU A 174 -9.28 -23.77 9.52
C LEU A 174 -10.44 -22.96 10.13
N THR A 175 -10.36 -21.63 10.07
CA THR A 175 -11.44 -20.74 10.54
C THR A 175 -12.70 -20.91 9.68
N ALA A 176 -12.53 -21.01 8.35
CA ALA A 176 -13.64 -21.27 7.44
C ALA A 176 -14.27 -22.65 7.69
N TYR A 177 -13.45 -23.68 7.90
CA TYR A 177 -13.91 -25.01 8.28
C TYR A 177 -14.67 -25.01 9.61
N TYR A 178 -14.13 -24.34 10.63
CA TYR A 178 -14.79 -24.19 11.92
C TYR A 178 -16.19 -23.56 11.77
N LEU A 179 -16.29 -22.43 11.09
CA LEU A 179 -17.57 -21.75 10.83
C LEU A 179 -18.52 -22.63 9.99
N ALA A 180 -18.02 -23.33 8.98
CA ALA A 180 -18.84 -24.21 8.15
C ALA A 180 -19.43 -25.42 8.91
N ALA A 181 -18.60 -26.02 9.78
CA ALA A 181 -18.85 -27.35 10.32
C ALA A 181 -19.35 -27.35 11.78
N ILE A 182 -19.22 -26.24 12.53
CA ILE A 182 -19.64 -26.18 13.96
C ILE A 182 -21.11 -26.49 14.12
N GLN A 183 -21.47 -27.28 15.16
CA GLN A 183 -22.82 -27.73 15.45
C GLN A 183 -23.25 -27.45 16.91
N GLY A 184 -24.53 -27.64 17.20
CA GLY A 184 -25.12 -27.55 18.54
C GLY A 184 -25.21 -26.10 19.04
N ASP A 185 -25.22 -25.95 20.37
CA ASP A 185 -25.46 -24.67 21.07
C ASP A 185 -24.38 -23.60 20.70
N GLU A 186 -23.13 -24.03 20.45
CA GLU A 186 -22.07 -23.11 20.03
C GLU A 186 -22.40 -22.51 18.67
N ALA A 187 -22.86 -23.30 17.72
CA ALA A 187 -23.29 -22.82 16.41
C ALA A 187 -24.45 -21.83 16.50
N SER A 188 -25.47 -22.18 17.29
CA SER A 188 -26.64 -21.33 17.53
C SER A 188 -26.22 -19.99 18.14
N LYS A 189 -25.38 -20.01 19.17
CA LYS A 189 -24.87 -18.79 19.81
C LYS A 189 -24.11 -17.89 18.82
N ILE A 190 -23.28 -18.48 17.95
CA ILE A 190 -22.50 -17.75 16.94
C ILE A 190 -23.45 -17.10 15.92
N TYR A 191 -24.29 -17.88 15.27
CA TYR A 191 -25.06 -17.44 14.09
C TYR A 191 -26.34 -16.66 14.41
N ASP A 192 -26.85 -16.72 15.64
CA ASP A 192 -27.94 -15.85 16.10
C ASP A 192 -27.48 -14.43 16.38
N ASN A 193 -26.18 -14.22 16.60
CA ASN A 193 -25.64 -12.93 17.05
C ASN A 193 -24.71 -12.23 16.06
N ALA A 194 -24.16 -12.92 15.05
CA ALA A 194 -23.18 -12.32 14.15
C ALA A 194 -23.31 -12.81 12.69
N VAL A 195 -22.86 -11.94 11.78
CA VAL A 195 -22.50 -12.26 10.39
C VAL A 195 -21.01 -12.04 10.24
N PHE A 196 -20.33 -13.01 9.60
CA PHE A 196 -18.90 -12.93 9.39
C PHE A 196 -18.60 -12.69 7.90
N LEU A 197 -17.66 -11.79 7.64
CA LEU A 197 -17.09 -11.51 6.34
C LEU A 197 -15.62 -11.92 6.42
N MET A 198 -15.20 -12.90 5.63
CA MET A 198 -13.81 -13.35 5.64
C MET A 198 -13.13 -13.00 4.33
N GLU A 199 -12.03 -12.26 4.40
CA GLU A 199 -11.08 -12.10 3.32
C GLU A 199 -9.88 -13.01 3.60
N PRO A 200 -9.87 -14.23 3.01
CA PRO A 200 -8.89 -15.25 3.41
C PRO A 200 -7.45 -14.88 3.07
N ILE A 201 -7.25 -14.12 2.01
CA ILE A 201 -5.95 -13.59 1.59
C ILE A 201 -6.14 -12.18 1.03
N VAL A 202 -5.64 -11.19 1.73
CA VAL A 202 -5.70 -9.77 1.35
C VAL A 202 -4.73 -9.45 0.21
N ASN A 203 -3.58 -10.16 0.14
CA ASN A 203 -2.54 -10.00 -0.87
C ASN A 203 -2.27 -11.32 -1.62
N PRO A 204 -3.11 -11.69 -2.59
CA PRO A 204 -2.94 -12.92 -3.36
C PRO A 204 -1.62 -13.02 -4.12
N ASP A 205 -1.14 -11.91 -4.70
CA ASP A 205 0.08 -11.87 -5.52
C ASP A 205 1.32 -12.10 -4.66
N GLY A 206 1.38 -11.43 -3.50
CA GLY A 206 2.45 -11.64 -2.52
C GLY A 206 2.42 -13.04 -1.91
N ARG A 207 1.23 -13.57 -1.62
CA ARG A 207 1.05 -14.93 -1.09
C ARG A 207 1.65 -15.97 -2.01
N ASP A 208 1.31 -15.95 -3.30
CA ASP A 208 1.81 -16.94 -4.25
C ASP A 208 3.31 -16.79 -4.52
N ARG A 209 3.85 -15.56 -4.50
CA ARG A 209 5.29 -15.32 -4.61
C ARG A 209 6.04 -16.02 -3.49
N PHE A 210 5.61 -15.85 -2.24
CA PHE A 210 6.22 -16.49 -1.08
C PHE A 210 6.00 -18.01 -1.07
N ASN A 211 4.78 -18.48 -1.31
CA ASN A 211 4.48 -19.91 -1.27
C ASN A 211 5.28 -20.71 -2.29
N ASN A 212 5.45 -20.18 -3.51
CA ASN A 212 6.26 -20.82 -4.52
C ASN A 212 7.73 -20.91 -4.07
N TRP A 213 8.25 -19.87 -3.44
CA TRP A 213 9.60 -19.86 -2.89
C TRP A 213 9.76 -20.89 -1.78
N VAL A 214 8.97 -20.79 -0.72
CA VAL A 214 9.14 -21.61 0.50
C VAL A 214 8.92 -23.09 0.23
N ASN A 215 7.87 -23.46 -0.54
CA ASN A 215 7.59 -24.86 -0.87
C ASN A 215 8.66 -25.47 -1.80
N MET A 216 9.24 -24.67 -2.71
CA MET A 216 10.30 -25.10 -3.61
C MET A 216 11.60 -25.47 -2.88
N HIS A 217 11.84 -24.87 -1.71
CA HIS A 217 13.05 -25.10 -0.92
C HIS A 217 12.83 -25.99 0.31
N LYS A 218 11.60 -26.49 0.50
CA LYS A 218 11.25 -27.36 1.63
C LYS A 218 12.07 -28.65 1.59
N GLY A 219 12.71 -28.95 2.70
CA GLY A 219 13.41 -30.23 2.95
C GLY A 219 12.51 -31.29 3.58
N GLU A 220 12.86 -32.57 3.40
CA GLU A 220 12.29 -33.69 4.14
C GLU A 220 13.43 -34.50 4.79
N PRO A 221 13.66 -34.41 6.09
CA PRO A 221 12.92 -33.63 7.12
C PRO A 221 13.15 -32.13 7.01
N ASN A 222 12.29 -31.31 7.71
CA ASN A 222 12.47 -29.87 7.77
C ASN A 222 13.86 -29.49 8.29
N VAL A 223 14.47 -28.50 7.65
CA VAL A 223 15.71 -27.87 8.11
C VAL A 223 15.36 -26.69 9.00
N THR A 224 15.92 -26.63 10.22
CA THR A 224 15.61 -25.55 11.17
C THR A 224 16.66 -24.45 11.20
N ASP A 225 17.80 -24.64 10.53
CA ASP A 225 18.89 -23.66 10.49
C ASP A 225 18.44 -22.35 9.82
N PRO A 226 18.53 -21.17 10.49
CA PRO A 226 18.17 -19.88 9.92
C PRO A 226 18.90 -19.51 8.63
N ASN A 227 20.07 -20.14 8.37
CA ASN A 227 20.86 -19.90 7.15
C ASN A 227 20.36 -20.71 5.94
N ASP A 228 19.41 -21.64 6.13
CA ASP A 228 18.87 -22.41 5.02
C ASP A 228 18.17 -21.51 4.00
N ARG A 229 18.22 -21.96 2.75
CA ARG A 229 17.63 -21.25 1.61
C ARG A 229 16.14 -21.00 1.78
N GLU A 230 15.42 -21.88 2.43
CA GLU A 230 13.98 -21.78 2.69
C GLU A 230 13.65 -20.52 3.49
N HIS A 231 14.47 -20.16 4.49
CA HIS A 231 14.26 -19.05 5.40
C HIS A 231 14.73 -17.69 4.85
N ASN A 232 15.48 -17.70 3.74
CA ASN A 232 16.10 -16.53 3.14
C ASN A 232 15.46 -16.18 1.80
N GLU A 233 14.27 -15.60 1.88
CA GLU A 233 13.45 -15.21 0.72
C GLU A 233 14.20 -14.25 -0.22
N VAL A 234 14.04 -14.45 -1.52
CA VAL A 234 14.65 -13.58 -2.54
C VAL A 234 13.94 -12.23 -2.64
N TRP A 235 14.69 -11.23 -3.07
CA TRP A 235 14.15 -9.94 -3.44
C TRP A 235 13.42 -10.01 -4.82
N PRO A 236 12.25 -9.36 -5.03
CA PRO A 236 11.41 -8.72 -4.02
C PRO A 236 10.65 -9.76 -3.19
N SER A 237 10.43 -9.46 -1.92
CA SER A 237 9.77 -10.40 -1.01
C SER A 237 8.26 -10.55 -1.29
N GLY A 238 7.67 -11.63 -0.78
CA GLY A 238 6.22 -11.84 -0.82
C GLY A 238 5.42 -10.90 0.08
N ARG A 239 6.09 -10.05 0.88
CA ARG A 239 5.40 -9.02 1.67
C ARG A 239 4.53 -8.12 0.80
N VAL A 240 5.05 -7.71 -0.36
CA VAL A 240 4.48 -6.68 -1.22
C VAL A 240 3.54 -7.23 -2.30
N ASN A 241 2.68 -6.35 -2.87
CA ASN A 241 1.81 -6.69 -4.00
C ASN A 241 2.57 -6.78 -5.34
N HIS A 242 1.86 -6.79 -6.48
CA HIS A 242 2.45 -6.81 -7.82
C HIS A 242 3.47 -5.69 -8.06
N TYR A 243 3.11 -4.45 -7.72
CA TYR A 243 3.98 -3.27 -7.91
C TYR A 243 4.96 -3.01 -6.77
N TRP A 244 5.13 -3.96 -5.86
CA TRP A 244 6.04 -3.91 -4.72
C TRP A 244 5.69 -2.85 -3.67
N PHE A 245 4.39 -2.61 -3.49
CA PHE A 245 3.84 -1.77 -2.44
C PHE A 245 3.35 -2.59 -1.26
N ASP A 246 3.38 -1.99 -0.08
CA ASP A 246 2.79 -2.52 1.14
C ASP A 246 1.28 -2.19 1.18
N LEU A 247 0.42 -3.21 1.00
CA LEU A 247 -1.03 -3.02 1.04
C LEU A 247 -1.55 -2.66 2.45
N ASN A 248 -0.75 -2.92 3.51
CA ASN A 248 -1.07 -2.47 4.87
C ASN A 248 -0.63 -1.02 5.14
N ARG A 249 -0.37 -0.25 4.11
CA ARG A 249 -0.20 1.20 4.13
C ARG A 249 -1.19 1.89 3.19
N ASP A 250 -2.02 1.11 2.49
CA ASP A 250 -2.84 1.58 1.37
C ASP A 250 -4.35 1.67 1.68
N TRP A 251 -4.80 1.30 2.88
CA TRP A 251 -6.21 1.46 3.26
C TRP A 251 -6.70 2.91 3.16
N TYR A 252 -5.87 3.87 3.57
CA TYR A 252 -6.19 5.29 3.52
C TYR A 252 -5.78 5.97 2.20
N LEU A 253 -4.73 5.46 1.53
CA LEU A 253 -4.23 6.04 0.28
C LEU A 253 -4.99 5.56 -0.95
N ALA A 254 -5.55 4.35 -0.92
CA ALA A 254 -6.35 3.75 -1.98
C ALA A 254 -5.70 3.84 -3.38
N VAL A 255 -4.38 3.64 -3.45
CA VAL A 255 -3.60 3.71 -4.70
C VAL A 255 -3.83 2.46 -5.53
N HIS A 256 -3.84 1.29 -4.88
CA HIS A 256 -3.84 0.00 -5.54
C HIS A 256 -5.25 -0.56 -5.78
N LYS A 257 -5.37 -1.31 -6.86
CA LYS A 257 -6.60 -1.98 -7.30
C LYS A 257 -7.16 -2.89 -6.20
N GLU A 258 -6.28 -3.63 -5.51
CA GLU A 258 -6.62 -4.53 -4.42
C GLU A 258 -7.30 -3.79 -3.25
N SER A 259 -6.73 -2.66 -2.85
CA SER A 259 -7.27 -1.82 -1.78
C SER A 259 -8.61 -1.17 -2.18
N ARG A 260 -8.74 -0.71 -3.43
CA ARG A 260 -9.98 -0.11 -3.95
C ARG A 260 -11.12 -1.11 -4.00
N ASN A 261 -10.87 -2.34 -4.44
CA ASN A 261 -11.84 -3.42 -4.44
C ASN A 261 -12.34 -3.70 -3.01
N ARG A 262 -11.42 -3.80 -2.04
CA ARG A 262 -11.73 -4.01 -0.62
C ARG A 262 -12.51 -2.83 -0.03
N LEU A 263 -12.05 -1.59 -0.21
CA LEU A 263 -12.70 -0.39 0.33
C LEU A 263 -14.14 -0.24 -0.18
N LYS A 264 -14.37 -0.49 -1.48
CA LYS A 264 -15.70 -0.47 -2.06
C LYS A 264 -16.63 -1.44 -1.31
N TYR A 265 -16.14 -2.63 -0.98
CA TYR A 265 -16.91 -3.64 -0.26
C TYR A 265 -17.02 -3.32 1.24
N TYR A 266 -15.93 -2.85 1.86
CA TYR A 266 -15.90 -2.39 3.25
C TYR A 266 -16.99 -1.34 3.52
N HIS A 267 -17.09 -0.32 2.69
CA HIS A 267 -18.11 0.74 2.84
C HIS A 267 -19.53 0.29 2.55
N GLN A 268 -19.73 -0.87 1.94
CA GLN A 268 -21.07 -1.47 1.84
C GLN A 268 -21.51 -2.13 3.16
N TRP A 269 -20.56 -2.56 3.98
CA TRP A 269 -20.85 -3.31 5.19
C TRP A 269 -20.55 -2.56 6.49
N MET A 270 -19.56 -1.67 6.49
CA MET A 270 -19.14 -0.90 7.67
C MET A 270 -19.00 -1.78 8.93
N PRO A 271 -18.13 -2.82 8.92
CA PRO A 271 -18.08 -3.84 9.96
C PRO A 271 -17.80 -3.25 11.35
N ASN A 272 -18.34 -3.90 12.38
CA ASN A 272 -18.10 -3.53 13.78
C ASN A 272 -16.70 -3.90 14.25
N VAL A 273 -16.13 -4.98 13.67
CA VAL A 273 -14.80 -5.49 14.00
C VAL A 273 -14.09 -5.88 12.72
N VAL A 274 -12.81 -5.55 12.60
CA VAL A 274 -11.91 -5.97 11.50
C VAL A 274 -10.63 -6.50 12.09
N THR A 275 -10.18 -7.68 11.65
CA THR A 275 -8.89 -8.23 12.05
C THR A 275 -7.82 -8.02 10.98
N ASP A 276 -6.57 -7.88 11.43
CA ASP A 276 -5.37 -7.75 10.62
C ASP A 276 -4.31 -8.72 11.16
N PHE A 277 -4.19 -9.90 10.52
CA PHE A 277 -3.30 -10.98 10.97
C PHE A 277 -1.94 -10.92 10.30
N HIS A 278 -0.89 -10.77 11.11
CA HIS A 278 0.50 -10.57 10.72
C HIS A 278 1.48 -11.57 11.32
N GLU A 279 2.74 -11.47 10.91
CA GLU A 279 3.87 -12.16 11.51
C GLU A 279 5.06 -11.22 11.75
N MET A 280 5.76 -11.47 12.86
CA MET A 280 6.98 -10.79 13.30
C MET A 280 8.24 -11.61 13.00
N GLY A 281 9.39 -11.12 13.49
CA GLY A 281 10.64 -11.86 13.50
C GLY A 281 10.54 -13.18 14.28
N THR A 282 11.36 -14.16 13.90
CA THR A 282 11.33 -15.55 14.43
C THR A 282 11.53 -15.65 15.95
N ASN A 283 12.31 -14.74 16.55
CA ASN A 283 12.55 -14.70 17.99
C ASN A 283 11.43 -14.04 18.81
N SER A 284 10.36 -13.56 18.15
CA SER A 284 9.16 -13.02 18.81
C SER A 284 8.19 -14.14 19.21
N THR A 285 7.27 -13.82 20.13
CA THR A 285 6.22 -14.73 20.55
C THR A 285 4.91 -14.45 19.79
N HIS A 286 3.93 -13.86 20.48
CA HIS A 286 2.67 -13.42 19.89
C HIS A 286 2.29 -12.07 20.46
N PHE A 287 1.72 -11.19 19.62
CA PHE A 287 1.17 -9.92 20.04
C PHE A 287 -0.31 -9.85 19.68
N PHE A 288 -1.09 -9.24 20.55
CA PHE A 288 -2.44 -8.76 20.25
C PHE A 288 -2.69 -7.44 20.97
N GLU A 289 -3.61 -6.65 20.47
CA GLU A 289 -3.97 -5.37 21.06
C GLU A 289 -4.51 -5.47 22.52
N PRO A 290 -4.32 -4.42 23.35
CA PRO A 290 -4.03 -3.03 22.96
C PRO A 290 -2.56 -2.75 22.65
N THR A 291 -2.34 -1.74 21.80
CA THR A 291 -1.03 -1.14 21.50
C THR A 291 -0.54 -0.26 22.65
N LYS A 292 0.56 0.50 22.46
CA LYS A 292 1.01 1.51 23.44
C LYS A 292 -0.05 2.57 23.61
N SER A 293 -0.36 2.96 24.84
CA SER A 293 -1.43 3.92 25.16
C SER A 293 -1.20 5.35 24.62
N ASN A 294 0.04 5.73 24.33
CA ASN A 294 0.46 7.01 23.80
C ASN A 294 0.76 6.98 22.28
N ALA A 295 0.59 5.84 21.64
CA ALA A 295 0.85 5.62 20.22
C ALA A 295 -0.47 5.43 19.41
N GLU A 296 -1.54 5.97 19.88
CA GLU A 296 -2.88 5.90 19.30
C GLU A 296 -3.21 7.15 18.48
N ASN A 297 -4.05 7.01 17.44
CA ASN A 297 -4.47 8.16 16.65
C ASN A 297 -5.32 9.12 17.51
N PRO A 298 -4.91 10.40 17.68
CA PRO A 298 -5.60 11.33 18.58
C PRO A 298 -7.00 11.73 18.10
N LEU A 299 -7.37 11.46 16.84
CA LEU A 299 -8.71 11.72 16.32
C LEU A 299 -9.72 10.64 16.74
N VAL A 300 -9.27 9.44 17.08
CA VAL A 300 -10.13 8.32 17.49
C VAL A 300 -10.46 8.45 18.99
N THR A 301 -11.68 8.05 19.35
CA THR A 301 -12.14 8.15 20.73
C THR A 301 -11.39 7.20 21.65
N GLN A 302 -11.11 7.65 22.89
CA GLN A 302 -10.44 6.80 23.88
C GLN A 302 -11.27 5.56 24.28
N ASP A 303 -12.59 5.58 24.07
CA ASP A 303 -13.46 4.43 24.33
C ASP A 303 -13.11 3.24 23.42
N ASN A 304 -12.65 3.50 22.19
CA ASN A 304 -12.21 2.46 21.29
C ASN A 304 -11.06 1.66 21.91
N TYR A 305 -10.01 2.35 22.34
CA TYR A 305 -8.80 1.74 22.88
C TYR A 305 -8.97 1.20 24.30
N LYS A 306 -9.59 1.98 25.21
CA LYS A 306 -9.69 1.61 26.64
C LYS A 306 -10.78 0.60 26.89
N MET A 307 -11.96 0.76 26.27
CA MET A 307 -13.11 -0.09 26.53
C MET A 307 -13.15 -1.28 25.58
N LEU A 308 -13.20 -1.08 24.26
CA LEU A 308 -13.39 -2.18 23.30
C LEU A 308 -12.15 -3.08 23.24
N ASN A 309 -10.95 -2.52 23.02
CA ASN A 309 -9.71 -3.31 23.03
C ASN A 309 -9.51 -4.04 24.37
N GLY A 310 -9.80 -3.38 25.51
CA GLY A 310 -9.69 -4.00 26.83
C GLY A 310 -10.64 -5.19 27.03
N LYS A 311 -11.84 -5.15 26.44
CA LYS A 311 -12.79 -6.27 26.46
C LYS A 311 -12.34 -7.42 25.58
N PHE A 312 -11.95 -7.13 24.33
CA PHE A 312 -11.48 -8.12 23.37
C PHE A 312 -10.20 -8.80 23.86
N ALA A 313 -9.26 -8.05 24.43
CA ALA A 313 -8.03 -8.58 25.01
C ALA A 313 -8.28 -9.70 26.04
N LYS A 314 -9.40 -9.68 26.78
CA LYS A 314 -9.75 -10.76 27.73
C LYS A 314 -10.08 -12.08 27.04
N TYR A 315 -10.71 -12.02 25.86
CA TYR A 315 -10.96 -13.21 25.06
C TYR A 315 -9.64 -13.80 24.53
N PHE A 316 -8.72 -12.94 24.06
CA PHE A 316 -7.42 -13.36 23.55
C PHE A 316 -6.50 -13.91 24.66
N GLU A 317 -6.44 -13.21 25.81
CA GLU A 317 -5.73 -13.65 27.00
C GLU A 317 -6.18 -15.07 27.41
N ASN A 318 -7.48 -15.30 27.56
CA ASN A 318 -8.02 -16.60 27.95
C ASN A 318 -7.67 -17.69 26.93
N ALA A 319 -7.81 -17.40 25.64
CA ALA A 319 -7.52 -18.33 24.57
C ALA A 319 -6.04 -18.70 24.47
N MET A 320 -5.13 -17.74 24.61
CA MET A 320 -3.69 -17.97 24.57
C MET A 320 -3.21 -18.70 25.84
N ASN A 321 -3.78 -18.38 27.01
CA ASN A 321 -3.48 -19.05 28.28
C ASN A 321 -3.93 -20.53 28.23
N GLU A 322 -5.09 -20.83 27.63
CA GLU A 322 -5.59 -22.21 27.49
C GLU A 322 -4.63 -23.09 26.68
N ILE A 323 -3.99 -22.55 25.64
CA ILE A 323 -3.02 -23.29 24.82
C ILE A 323 -1.58 -23.18 25.32
N GLY A 324 -1.33 -22.41 26.41
CA GLY A 324 -0.01 -22.22 27.01
C GLY A 324 0.98 -21.48 26.11
N SER A 325 0.53 -20.60 25.22
CA SER A 325 1.40 -19.83 24.34
C SER A 325 1.69 -18.44 24.90
N PHE A 326 2.96 -18.02 24.91
CA PHE A 326 3.36 -16.69 25.38
C PHE A 326 2.95 -15.60 24.41
N TYR A 327 2.61 -14.45 24.99
CA TYR A 327 2.21 -13.25 24.26
C TYR A 327 2.61 -11.99 25.02
N TYR A 328 2.54 -10.84 24.33
CA TYR A 328 2.70 -9.52 24.93
C TYR A 328 1.71 -8.53 24.31
N THR A 329 1.50 -7.42 25.00
CA THR A 329 0.64 -6.31 24.60
C THR A 329 1.30 -4.98 25.00
N LYS A 330 0.82 -3.84 24.51
CA LYS A 330 1.23 -2.49 24.95
C LYS A 330 2.68 -2.14 24.61
N GLU A 331 3.28 -2.82 23.67
CA GLU A 331 4.64 -2.63 23.20
C GLU A 331 4.70 -2.63 21.68
N SER A 332 5.79 -2.14 21.08
CA SER A 332 6.24 -2.26 19.69
C SER A 332 5.35 -1.63 18.62
N PHE A 333 4.05 -1.82 18.66
CA PHE A 333 3.11 -1.41 17.61
C PHE A 333 2.32 -0.18 18.00
N ASP A 334 1.79 0.54 16.97
CA ASP A 334 0.90 1.69 17.11
C ASP A 334 -0.32 1.58 16.19
N ASN A 335 -1.38 2.32 16.50
CA ASN A 335 -2.52 2.60 15.65
C ASN A 335 -2.57 4.09 15.25
N PHE A 336 -1.40 4.72 15.11
CA PHE A 336 -1.30 6.15 14.84
C PHE A 336 -1.64 6.50 13.39
N TYR A 337 -1.06 5.79 12.42
CA TYR A 337 -1.33 5.99 10.99
C TYR A 337 -2.67 5.34 10.59
N PRO A 338 -3.62 6.09 9.96
CA PRO A 338 -4.96 5.57 9.65
C PRO A 338 -5.02 4.63 8.43
N GLY A 339 -3.88 4.24 7.90
CA GLY A 339 -3.80 3.42 6.67
C GLY A 339 -3.50 1.94 6.90
N TYR A 340 -3.51 1.45 8.15
CA TYR A 340 -3.43 0.03 8.48
C TYR A 340 -4.81 -0.64 8.47
N GLY A 341 -4.85 -1.94 8.30
CA GLY A 341 -6.07 -2.75 8.46
C GLY A 341 -6.61 -2.71 9.89
N SER A 342 -5.75 -2.49 10.88
CA SER A 342 -6.12 -2.34 12.29
C SER A 342 -6.58 -0.93 12.68
N SER A 343 -6.17 0.14 11.96
CA SER A 343 -6.48 1.52 12.36
C SER A 343 -7.54 2.21 11.49
N TYR A 344 -7.67 1.81 10.20
CA TYR A 344 -8.71 2.38 9.33
C TYR A 344 -10.14 2.16 9.86
N PRO A 345 -10.50 0.97 10.39
CA PRO A 345 -11.82 0.74 10.96
C PRO A 345 -12.13 1.66 12.15
N ASP A 346 -11.14 2.01 12.96
CA ASP A 346 -11.30 2.92 14.10
C ASP A 346 -11.75 4.32 13.66
N MET A 347 -11.28 4.77 12.51
CA MET A 347 -11.73 6.03 11.89
C MET A 347 -13.17 5.96 11.37
N GLN A 348 -13.77 4.78 11.33
CA GLN A 348 -15.09 4.48 10.80
C GLN A 348 -16.08 3.98 11.87
N GLY A 349 -15.71 4.10 13.15
CA GLY A 349 -16.55 3.66 14.27
C GLY A 349 -16.62 2.15 14.48
N GLY A 350 -15.74 1.40 13.80
CA GLY A 350 -15.49 -0.01 14.10
C GLY A 350 -14.36 -0.19 15.12
N LEU A 351 -13.94 -1.42 15.32
CA LEU A 351 -12.77 -1.83 16.09
C LEU A 351 -11.81 -2.57 15.17
N GLY A 352 -10.64 -1.98 14.89
CA GLY A 352 -9.53 -2.67 14.25
C GLY A 352 -8.74 -3.49 15.27
N LEU A 353 -8.20 -4.61 14.86
CA LEU A 353 -7.47 -5.54 15.74
C LEU A 353 -6.22 -6.08 15.03
N LEU A 354 -5.06 -5.75 15.58
CA LEU A 354 -3.78 -6.27 15.13
C LEU A 354 -3.39 -7.54 15.88
N PHE A 355 -3.00 -8.57 15.13
CA PHE A 355 -2.36 -9.78 15.64
C PHE A 355 -1.02 -9.97 14.96
N GLU A 356 0.03 -10.25 15.76
CA GLU A 356 1.38 -10.48 15.26
C GLU A 356 1.95 -11.76 15.85
N GLN A 357 2.31 -12.72 15.01
CA GLN A 357 2.86 -14.02 15.40
C GLN A 357 4.34 -14.10 15.02
N GLY A 358 5.18 -14.64 15.88
CA GLY A 358 6.56 -15.01 15.50
C GLY A 358 6.56 -15.92 14.28
N SER A 359 7.30 -15.55 13.21
CA SER A 359 7.31 -16.29 11.95
C SER A 359 8.37 -17.37 11.91
N SER A 360 8.00 -18.57 11.46
CA SER A 360 8.99 -19.61 11.14
C SER A 360 9.74 -19.36 9.83
N ARG A 361 9.38 -18.35 9.06
CA ARG A 361 9.94 -18.01 7.74
C ARG A 361 9.98 -19.18 6.74
N GLY A 362 9.36 -20.28 7.06
CA GLY A 362 9.32 -21.55 6.36
C GLY A 362 8.49 -22.54 7.15
N HIS A 363 8.86 -23.82 7.13
CA HIS A 363 8.10 -24.87 7.81
C HIS A 363 8.52 -25.06 9.27
N ALA A 364 9.80 -24.80 9.61
CA ALA A 364 10.32 -24.79 10.98
C ALA A 364 11.64 -24.03 11.04
N GLN A 365 11.86 -23.23 12.08
CA GLN A 365 13.12 -22.51 12.26
C GLN A 365 13.55 -22.49 13.74
N ASP A 366 14.86 -22.58 14.01
CA ASP A 366 15.42 -22.38 15.34
C ASP A 366 15.22 -20.91 15.77
N SER A 367 14.82 -20.72 17.03
CA SER A 367 14.63 -19.41 17.64
C SER A 367 15.12 -19.41 19.09
N ASP A 368 15.21 -18.23 19.71
CA ASP A 368 15.54 -18.08 21.13
C ASP A 368 14.49 -18.77 22.03
N ASN A 369 13.29 -19.03 21.52
CA ASN A 369 12.20 -19.71 22.21
C ASN A 369 12.11 -21.22 21.88
N GLY A 370 13.14 -21.79 21.24
CA GLY A 370 13.15 -23.16 20.72
C GLY A 370 12.74 -23.24 19.26
N VAL A 371 12.49 -24.44 18.74
CA VAL A 371 12.07 -24.62 17.34
C VAL A 371 10.65 -24.09 17.14
N LEU A 372 10.53 -23.02 16.35
CA LEU A 372 9.24 -22.46 15.94
C LEU A 372 8.78 -23.17 14.66
N THR A 373 7.61 -23.83 14.72
CA THR A 373 7.04 -24.52 13.56
C THR A 373 5.89 -23.72 12.93
N TYR A 374 5.74 -23.82 11.62
CA TYR A 374 4.61 -23.24 10.90
C TYR A 374 3.27 -23.69 11.47
N LYS A 375 3.14 -24.97 11.78
CA LYS A 375 1.96 -25.56 12.43
C LYS A 375 1.61 -24.87 13.77
N PHE A 376 2.61 -24.52 14.58
CA PHE A 376 2.41 -23.80 15.85
C PHE A 376 1.90 -22.38 15.60
N ALA A 377 2.52 -21.66 14.64
CA ALA A 377 2.10 -20.31 14.25
C ALA A 377 0.65 -20.30 13.75
N VAL A 378 0.28 -21.22 12.86
CA VAL A 378 -1.10 -21.40 12.36
C VAL A 378 -2.10 -21.64 13.50
N ARG A 379 -1.76 -22.44 14.53
CA ARG A 379 -2.63 -22.67 15.68
C ARG A 379 -2.88 -21.38 16.47
N ASN A 380 -1.86 -20.59 16.72
CA ASN A 380 -1.97 -19.33 17.46
C ASN A 380 -2.89 -18.34 16.72
N GLN A 381 -2.73 -18.21 15.42
CA GLN A 381 -3.60 -17.36 14.58
C GLN A 381 -5.07 -17.85 14.61
N LEU A 382 -5.29 -19.16 14.46
CA LEU A 382 -6.63 -19.76 14.54
C LEU A 382 -7.32 -19.51 15.89
N VAL A 383 -6.57 -19.69 16.97
CA VAL A 383 -7.09 -19.52 18.35
C VAL A 383 -7.56 -18.07 18.55
N ASN A 384 -6.81 -17.09 18.08
CA ASN A 384 -7.20 -15.69 18.16
C ASN A 384 -8.34 -15.34 17.18
N ALA A 385 -8.42 -15.98 16.02
CA ALA A 385 -9.56 -15.83 15.13
C ALA A 385 -10.86 -16.35 15.78
N ILE A 386 -10.83 -17.52 16.43
CA ILE A 386 -11.98 -18.05 17.18
C ILE A 386 -12.33 -17.16 18.38
N ALA A 387 -11.34 -16.65 19.10
CA ALA A 387 -11.54 -15.69 20.19
C ALA A 387 -12.19 -14.39 19.70
N THR A 388 -11.81 -13.90 18.51
CA THR A 388 -12.47 -12.76 17.86
C THR A 388 -13.93 -13.05 17.52
N ILE A 389 -14.22 -14.23 16.97
CA ILE A 389 -15.60 -14.68 16.71
C ILE A 389 -16.42 -14.67 18.02
N GLN A 390 -15.88 -15.25 19.09
CA GLN A 390 -16.54 -15.31 20.40
C GLN A 390 -16.76 -13.91 20.99
N ALA A 391 -15.77 -13.02 20.89
CA ALA A 391 -15.86 -11.65 21.35
C ALA A 391 -16.88 -10.83 20.54
N GLY A 392 -16.89 -10.94 19.20
CA GLY A 392 -17.87 -10.29 18.34
C GLY A 392 -19.31 -10.69 18.63
N VAL A 393 -19.52 -11.96 19.04
CA VAL A 393 -20.81 -12.49 19.50
C VAL A 393 -21.13 -11.99 20.91
N GLY A 394 -20.18 -12.11 21.85
CA GLY A 394 -20.39 -11.76 23.26
C GLY A 394 -20.63 -10.28 23.49
N GLU A 395 -19.91 -9.43 22.77
CA GLU A 395 -19.94 -7.97 22.89
C GLU A 395 -20.83 -7.28 21.84
N ARG A 396 -21.68 -8.04 21.13
CA ARG A 396 -22.53 -7.57 20.02
C ARG A 396 -23.25 -6.25 20.32
N LYS A 397 -23.96 -6.16 21.44
CA LYS A 397 -24.75 -4.98 21.80
C LYS A 397 -23.87 -3.76 22.04
N ILE A 398 -22.70 -3.96 22.65
CA ILE A 398 -21.74 -2.88 22.93
C ILE A 398 -21.14 -2.38 21.61
N LEU A 399 -20.78 -3.28 20.70
CA LEU A 399 -20.25 -2.95 19.37
C LEU A 399 -21.24 -2.12 18.56
N LEU A 400 -22.49 -2.56 18.45
CA LEU A 400 -23.54 -1.84 17.73
C LEU A 400 -23.82 -0.46 18.35
N LYS A 401 -23.89 -0.41 19.69
CA LYS A 401 -24.08 0.85 20.41
C LYS A 401 -22.91 1.81 20.21
N HIS A 402 -21.69 1.32 20.33
CA HIS A 402 -20.47 2.11 20.11
C HIS A 402 -20.47 2.78 18.73
N GLN A 403 -20.74 2.00 17.67
CA GLN A 403 -20.79 2.51 16.31
C GLN A 403 -21.91 3.56 16.13
N SER A 404 -23.10 3.31 16.70
CA SER A 404 -24.19 4.29 16.68
C SER A 404 -23.83 5.59 17.41
N ASP A 405 -23.23 5.48 18.59
CA ASP A 405 -22.79 6.64 19.37
C ASP A 405 -21.68 7.42 18.65
N PHE A 406 -20.76 6.73 17.99
CA PHE A 406 -19.70 7.32 17.17
C PHE A 406 -20.28 8.27 16.12
N PHE A 407 -21.22 7.82 15.28
CA PHE A 407 -21.78 8.66 14.21
C PHE A 407 -22.64 9.79 14.76
N LYS A 408 -23.42 9.55 15.84
CA LYS A 408 -24.18 10.60 16.52
C LYS A 408 -23.30 11.67 17.15
N ASN A 409 -22.14 11.28 17.69
CA ASN A 409 -21.19 12.24 18.27
C ASN A 409 -20.49 13.05 17.17
N ILE A 410 -20.15 12.43 16.03
CA ILE A 410 -19.60 13.15 14.86
C ILE A 410 -20.54 14.27 14.42
N GLU A 411 -21.85 13.98 14.28
CA GLU A 411 -22.85 14.98 13.90
C GLU A 411 -22.92 16.11 14.95
N LYS A 412 -22.94 15.76 16.22
CA LYS A 412 -22.98 16.70 17.34
C LYS A 412 -21.76 17.61 17.40
N ASP A 413 -20.56 17.04 17.18
CA ASP A 413 -19.30 17.77 17.20
C ASP A 413 -19.15 18.66 15.97
N ALA A 414 -19.56 18.19 14.80
CA ALA A 414 -19.59 18.97 13.58
C ALA A 414 -20.55 20.17 13.68
N ALA A 415 -21.71 20.00 14.30
CA ALA A 415 -22.65 21.08 14.52
C ALA A 415 -22.07 22.21 15.40
N LYS A 416 -21.26 21.86 16.41
CA LYS A 416 -20.58 22.80 17.31
C LYS A 416 -19.31 23.41 16.73
N SER A 417 -18.73 22.81 15.69
CA SER A 417 -17.48 23.25 15.09
C SER A 417 -17.62 24.63 14.46
N LEU A 418 -16.62 25.50 14.73
CA LEU A 418 -16.47 26.76 14.02
C LEU A 418 -16.11 26.53 12.54
N VAL A 419 -15.32 25.51 12.25
CA VAL A 419 -14.96 25.09 10.90
C VAL A 419 -16.17 24.41 10.28
N LYS A 420 -16.58 24.84 9.09
CA LYS A 420 -17.68 24.23 8.33
C LYS A 420 -17.16 23.22 7.31
N GLY A 421 -15.93 23.39 6.87
CA GLY A 421 -15.28 22.51 5.91
C GLY A 421 -14.02 23.11 5.31
N TYR A 422 -13.59 22.49 4.23
CA TYR A 422 -12.39 22.88 3.48
C TYR A 422 -12.74 23.15 2.02
N VAL A 423 -12.18 24.22 1.47
CA VAL A 423 -12.20 24.47 0.02
C VAL A 423 -10.84 24.06 -0.54
N ILE A 424 -10.83 23.29 -1.62
CA ILE A 424 -9.59 22.74 -2.20
C ILE A 424 -9.69 22.65 -3.71
N GLY A 425 -8.59 22.94 -4.42
CA GLY A 425 -8.49 22.78 -5.87
C GLY A 425 -7.25 23.45 -6.46
N ASP A 426 -7.09 23.33 -7.75
CA ASP A 426 -6.03 23.95 -8.55
C ASP A 426 -6.63 24.58 -9.80
N ASP A 427 -6.20 25.78 -10.16
CA ASP A 427 -6.82 26.54 -11.25
C ASP A 427 -6.39 26.07 -12.65
N PHE A 428 -5.29 25.31 -12.73
CA PHE A 428 -4.64 24.95 -13.99
C PHE A 428 -4.54 23.44 -14.23
N ASP A 429 -4.69 22.62 -13.15
CA ASP A 429 -4.51 21.19 -13.20
C ASP A 429 -5.79 20.44 -12.80
N LEU A 430 -6.75 20.42 -13.73
CA LEU A 430 -8.03 19.73 -13.50
C LEU A 430 -7.82 18.20 -13.34
N ASN A 431 -6.83 17.61 -14.02
CA ASN A 431 -6.56 16.18 -13.90
C ASN A 431 -6.04 15.80 -12.52
N ARG A 432 -5.24 16.64 -11.86
CA ARG A 432 -4.83 16.45 -10.46
C ARG A 432 -6.00 16.65 -9.49
N ASN A 433 -6.86 17.65 -9.73
CA ASN A 433 -8.12 17.81 -8.99
C ASN A 433 -8.97 16.55 -9.04
N LYS A 434 -9.20 16.00 -10.25
CA LYS A 434 -9.97 14.77 -10.47
C LYS A 434 -9.35 13.56 -9.73
N ALA A 435 -8.03 13.44 -9.72
CA ALA A 435 -7.36 12.36 -8.97
C ALA A 435 -7.63 12.47 -7.45
N PHE A 436 -7.69 13.70 -6.91
CA PHE A 436 -8.06 13.92 -5.52
C PHE A 436 -9.57 13.65 -5.28
N TRP A 437 -10.46 14.06 -6.19
CA TRP A 437 -11.89 13.77 -6.08
C TRP A 437 -12.18 12.27 -6.12
N ASP A 438 -11.47 11.51 -6.96
CA ASP A 438 -11.58 10.05 -7.00
C ASP A 438 -11.25 9.44 -5.63
N LEU A 439 -10.16 9.88 -4.99
CA LEU A 439 -9.81 9.44 -3.65
C LEU A 439 -10.93 9.71 -2.63
N LEU A 440 -11.57 10.88 -2.67
CA LEU A 440 -12.69 11.18 -1.79
C LEU A 440 -13.86 10.21 -2.00
N LEU A 441 -14.18 9.88 -3.25
CA LEU A 441 -15.25 8.94 -3.59
C LEU A 441 -14.94 7.51 -3.14
N GLN A 442 -13.67 7.06 -3.20
CA GLN A 442 -13.26 5.76 -2.65
C GLN A 442 -13.60 5.66 -1.16
N HIS A 443 -13.43 6.73 -0.40
CA HIS A 443 -13.74 6.81 1.02
C HIS A 443 -15.16 7.25 1.35
N LYS A 444 -16.06 7.38 0.37
CA LYS A 444 -17.43 7.87 0.56
C LYS A 444 -17.50 9.26 1.20
N ILE A 445 -16.46 10.07 1.04
CA ILE A 445 -16.44 11.47 1.48
C ILE A 445 -17.30 12.30 0.54
N LYS A 446 -18.29 13.01 1.11
CA LYS A 446 -19.14 13.93 0.37
C LYS A 446 -18.38 15.22 0.10
N ALA A 447 -18.44 15.69 -1.14
CA ALA A 447 -17.87 16.96 -1.57
C ALA A 447 -18.78 17.60 -2.64
N TYR A 448 -18.70 18.91 -2.80
CA TYR A 448 -19.58 19.68 -3.68
C TYR A 448 -18.76 20.65 -4.52
N GLN A 449 -19.16 20.84 -5.77
CA GLN A 449 -18.62 21.92 -6.61
C GLN A 449 -18.98 23.27 -6.00
N LEU A 450 -18.16 24.27 -6.24
CA LEU A 450 -18.50 25.66 -5.93
C LEU A 450 -19.45 26.19 -7.02
N LYS A 451 -20.50 26.93 -6.63
CA LYS A 451 -21.43 27.56 -7.56
C LYS A 451 -20.84 28.83 -8.19
N ASN A 452 -20.00 29.53 -7.42
CA ASN A 452 -19.35 30.78 -7.79
C ASN A 452 -17.87 30.76 -7.39
N ASP A 453 -17.06 31.64 -8.03
CA ASP A 453 -15.71 31.91 -7.57
C ASP A 453 -15.75 32.35 -6.09
N THR A 454 -14.89 31.71 -5.27
CA THR A 454 -14.98 31.86 -3.81
C THR A 454 -13.64 32.26 -3.24
N LYS A 455 -13.59 33.28 -2.41
CA LYS A 455 -12.40 33.65 -1.63
C LYS A 455 -12.56 33.18 -0.19
N VAL A 456 -11.53 32.43 0.31
CA VAL A 456 -11.44 31.98 1.70
C VAL A 456 -10.10 32.46 2.28
N GLY A 457 -10.14 33.35 3.25
CA GLY A 457 -8.95 34.06 3.69
C GLY A 457 -8.31 34.80 2.52
N GLU A 458 -7.02 34.56 2.27
CA GLU A 458 -6.30 35.14 1.14
C GLU A 458 -6.32 34.29 -0.14
N VAL A 459 -6.92 33.09 -0.08
CA VAL A 459 -6.91 32.14 -1.19
C VAL A 459 -8.16 32.31 -2.05
N ASN A 460 -7.98 32.46 -3.37
CA ASN A 460 -9.07 32.49 -4.35
C ASN A 460 -9.23 31.10 -4.99
N PHE A 461 -10.48 30.67 -5.14
CA PHE A 461 -10.85 29.41 -5.75
C PHE A 461 -11.82 29.62 -6.89
N LYS A 462 -11.55 29.02 -8.06
CA LYS A 462 -12.39 29.15 -9.25
C LYS A 462 -13.47 28.07 -9.27
N THR A 463 -14.67 28.47 -9.67
CA THR A 463 -15.74 27.52 -9.96
C THR A 463 -15.32 26.55 -11.07
N GLY A 464 -15.74 25.27 -10.95
CA GLY A 464 -15.33 24.20 -11.86
C GLY A 464 -13.97 23.57 -11.57
N ASN A 465 -13.07 24.28 -10.85
CA ASN A 465 -11.72 23.82 -10.52
C ASN A 465 -11.50 23.53 -9.03
N ALA A 466 -12.42 23.96 -8.19
CA ALA A 466 -12.35 23.72 -6.75
C ALA A 466 -13.66 23.16 -6.21
N ILE A 467 -13.54 22.45 -5.10
CA ILE A 467 -14.65 21.80 -4.39
C ILE A 467 -14.67 22.22 -2.92
N PHE A 468 -15.85 22.13 -2.31
CA PHE A 468 -16.04 22.24 -0.87
C PHE A 468 -16.27 20.85 -0.27
N ILE A 469 -15.55 20.55 0.82
CA ILE A 469 -15.66 19.30 1.59
C ILE A 469 -16.19 19.66 2.99
N PRO A 470 -17.47 19.37 3.31
CA PRO A 470 -18.02 19.65 4.62
C PRO A 470 -17.46 18.71 5.68
N ILE A 471 -17.23 19.20 6.92
CA ILE A 471 -16.91 18.32 8.03
C ILE A 471 -18.14 17.64 8.63
N ASN A 472 -19.33 18.19 8.41
CA ASN A 472 -20.59 17.59 8.87
C ASN A 472 -21.04 16.48 7.93
N GLN A 473 -20.42 15.31 8.09
CA GLN A 473 -20.71 14.10 7.35
C GLN A 473 -20.19 12.87 8.11
N PRO A 474 -20.67 11.65 7.83
CA PRO A 474 -20.20 10.44 8.52
C PRO A 474 -18.68 10.26 8.47
N GLN A 475 -18.02 10.68 7.38
CA GLN A 475 -16.59 10.58 7.16
C GLN A 475 -15.77 11.73 7.79
N SER A 476 -16.32 12.44 8.77
CA SER A 476 -15.71 13.64 9.37
C SER A 476 -14.28 13.41 9.88
N LEU A 477 -13.98 12.25 10.48
CA LEU A 477 -12.63 11.95 10.97
C LEU A 477 -11.64 11.79 9.82
N LEU A 478 -12.02 11.13 8.72
CA LEU A 478 -11.19 11.07 7.53
C LEU A 478 -10.97 12.44 6.91
N VAL A 479 -12.02 13.28 6.84
CA VAL A 479 -11.89 14.66 6.35
C VAL A 479 -10.90 15.43 7.20
N LYS A 480 -11.02 15.39 8.52
CA LYS A 480 -10.05 16.04 9.44
C LYS A 480 -8.64 15.50 9.20
N SER A 481 -8.48 14.20 9.10
CA SER A 481 -7.20 13.52 8.87
C SER A 481 -6.52 13.95 7.55
N ILE A 482 -7.28 14.19 6.46
CA ILE A 482 -6.76 14.67 5.17
C ILE A 482 -6.05 16.03 5.31
N PHE A 483 -6.54 16.91 6.18
CA PHE A 483 -6.05 18.28 6.33
C PHE A 483 -5.20 18.50 7.59
N ASP A 484 -5.05 17.48 8.46
CA ASP A 484 -4.33 17.61 9.72
C ASP A 484 -2.85 17.96 9.53
N ARG A 485 -2.32 18.81 10.43
CA ARG A 485 -0.92 19.25 10.46
C ARG A 485 -0.34 19.15 11.87
N PRO A 486 -0.19 17.93 12.40
CA PRO A 486 0.30 17.75 13.77
C PRO A 486 1.75 18.22 13.90
N LYS A 487 2.04 18.92 15.01
CA LYS A 487 3.38 19.35 15.42
C LYS A 487 3.75 18.94 16.85
N SER A 488 2.79 18.39 17.59
CA SER A 488 2.97 17.94 18.96
C SER A 488 2.49 16.49 19.05
N PHE A 489 3.26 15.65 19.70
CA PHE A 489 3.05 14.22 19.79
C PHE A 489 3.23 13.74 21.20
N ALA A 490 2.48 12.71 21.58
CA ALA A 490 2.61 12.07 22.90
C ALA A 490 3.83 11.14 22.96
N ASP A 491 4.27 10.62 21.82
CA ASP A 491 5.48 9.81 21.66
C ASP A 491 6.42 10.44 20.61
N SER A 492 7.68 10.07 20.64
CA SER A 492 8.71 10.49 19.68
C SER A 492 9.22 9.35 18.80
N VAL A 493 8.73 8.14 19.03
CA VAL A 493 9.04 6.95 18.25
C VAL A 493 7.79 6.45 17.56
N PHE A 494 7.83 6.39 16.25
CA PHE A 494 6.72 6.00 15.39
C PHE A 494 7.05 4.69 14.68
N TYR A 495 6.07 3.82 14.59
CA TYR A 495 6.21 2.57 13.84
C TYR A 495 6.31 2.84 12.33
N ASP A 496 5.63 3.88 11.82
CA ASP A 496 5.66 4.27 10.41
C ASP A 496 5.76 5.79 10.24
N THR A 497 4.72 6.46 9.77
CA THR A 497 4.72 7.90 9.50
C THR A 497 4.01 8.69 10.59
N SER A 498 4.53 9.87 10.89
CA SER A 498 3.94 10.78 11.88
C SER A 498 2.98 11.82 11.28
N THR A 499 2.85 11.86 9.94
CA THR A 499 1.91 12.74 9.23
C THR A 499 1.59 12.23 7.83
N TRP A 500 0.39 12.53 7.34
CA TRP A 500 -0.17 12.03 6.08
C TRP A 500 -1.12 13.03 5.43
N ASN A 501 -0.89 14.33 5.54
CA ASN A 501 -1.75 15.36 4.96
C ASN A 501 -1.86 15.22 3.43
N LEU A 502 -3.04 14.79 2.96
CA LEU A 502 -3.23 14.48 1.54
C LEU A 502 -3.42 15.73 0.68
N ALA A 503 -3.93 16.83 1.24
CA ALA A 503 -4.01 18.09 0.50
C ALA A 503 -2.62 18.60 0.10
N LEU A 504 -1.63 18.47 0.99
CA LEU A 504 -0.22 18.79 0.73
C LEU A 504 0.42 17.77 -0.23
N ALA A 505 0.14 16.48 -0.05
CA ALA A 505 0.66 15.43 -0.92
C ALA A 505 0.20 15.59 -2.39
N PHE A 506 -1.06 16.01 -2.58
CA PHE A 506 -1.56 16.36 -3.92
C PHE A 506 -1.06 17.72 -4.42
N GLY A 507 -0.46 18.55 -3.55
CA GLY A 507 0.00 19.88 -3.91
C GLY A 507 -1.14 20.82 -4.32
N LEU A 508 -2.33 20.67 -3.73
CA LEU A 508 -3.50 21.46 -4.02
C LEU A 508 -3.61 22.63 -3.04
N LYS A 509 -3.92 23.82 -3.54
CA LYS A 509 -4.26 24.93 -2.68
C LYS A 509 -5.55 24.62 -1.94
N HIS A 510 -5.58 24.92 -0.65
CA HIS A 510 -6.72 24.66 0.20
C HIS A 510 -6.83 25.68 1.32
N ALA A 511 -8.04 25.85 1.83
CA ALA A 511 -8.30 26.73 2.95
C ALA A 511 -9.47 26.20 3.79
N GLU A 512 -9.34 26.36 5.10
CA GLU A 512 -10.39 26.09 6.07
C GLU A 512 -11.41 27.24 6.05
N THR A 513 -12.71 26.92 6.03
CA THR A 513 -13.75 27.94 6.07
C THR A 513 -14.69 27.78 7.26
N LYS A 514 -15.04 28.94 7.86
CA LYS A 514 -16.05 29.05 8.92
C LYS A 514 -17.45 29.37 8.39
N VAL A 515 -17.54 29.66 7.09
CA VAL A 515 -18.78 29.99 6.40
C VAL A 515 -19.04 28.97 5.32
N LEU A 516 -20.29 28.54 5.21
CA LEU A 516 -20.69 27.62 4.13
C LEU A 516 -20.70 28.40 2.80
N PRO A 517 -19.92 28.01 1.79
CA PRO A 517 -19.96 28.65 0.48
C PRO A 517 -21.25 28.28 -0.28
N ASP A 518 -21.54 29.00 -1.37
CA ASP A 518 -22.60 28.63 -2.30
C ASP A 518 -22.24 27.31 -3.00
N LEU A 519 -23.06 26.28 -2.78
CA LEU A 519 -22.79 24.92 -3.27
C LEU A 519 -23.46 24.66 -4.63
N GLY A 520 -22.72 24.07 -5.53
CA GLY A 520 -23.19 23.43 -6.76
C GLY A 520 -23.57 21.97 -6.54
N SER A 521 -23.38 21.14 -7.59
CA SER A 521 -23.68 19.70 -7.54
C SER A 521 -22.68 18.94 -6.66
N ALA A 522 -23.16 17.84 -6.09
CA ALA A 522 -22.27 16.88 -5.41
C ALA A 522 -21.30 16.23 -6.42
N ILE A 523 -20.07 16.01 -5.98
CA ILE A 523 -19.08 15.23 -6.74
C ILE A 523 -19.52 13.76 -6.78
N ASN A 524 -19.52 13.20 -7.97
CA ASN A 524 -19.81 11.80 -8.27
C ASN A 524 -19.02 11.33 -9.50
N GLU A 525 -19.20 10.10 -9.95
CA GLU A 525 -18.50 9.55 -11.11
C GLU A 525 -18.70 10.40 -12.38
N ALA A 526 -19.89 10.95 -12.61
CA ALA A 526 -20.16 11.83 -13.76
C ALA A 526 -19.37 13.16 -13.69
N SER A 527 -18.85 13.54 -12.53
CA SER A 527 -18.02 14.74 -12.40
C SER A 527 -16.66 14.60 -13.11
N PHE A 528 -16.25 13.37 -13.44
CA PHE A 528 -15.02 13.10 -14.20
C PHE A 528 -15.20 13.29 -15.72
N ASP A 529 -16.43 13.29 -16.21
CA ASP A 529 -16.76 13.47 -17.63
C ASP A 529 -16.80 14.96 -18.03
N THR A 530 -16.25 15.85 -17.17
CA THR A 530 -16.15 17.27 -17.53
C THR A 530 -15.41 17.41 -18.86
N LYS A 531 -16.07 18.05 -19.80
CA LYS A 531 -15.55 18.22 -21.15
C LYS A 531 -14.23 18.97 -21.11
N THR A 532 -13.18 18.34 -21.59
CA THR A 532 -12.03 19.03 -22.17
C THR A 532 -12.55 19.91 -23.33
N ASN A 533 -11.83 20.96 -23.65
CA ASN A 533 -12.17 21.74 -24.82
C ASN A 533 -12.23 20.82 -26.05
N GLU A 534 -13.17 21.11 -26.98
CA GLU A 534 -13.24 20.33 -28.22
C GLU A 534 -11.91 20.46 -29.00
N PHE A 535 -11.38 19.33 -29.49
CA PHE A 535 -10.17 19.35 -30.28
C PHE A 535 -10.40 20.05 -31.60
N VAL A 536 -9.62 21.11 -31.86
CA VAL A 536 -9.71 21.91 -33.11
C VAL A 536 -8.40 21.73 -33.89
N LYS A 537 -8.53 21.45 -35.19
CA LYS A 537 -7.40 21.31 -36.11
C LYS A 537 -6.70 22.67 -36.35
N SER A 538 -5.37 22.65 -36.35
CA SER A 538 -4.52 23.77 -36.76
C SER A 538 -3.66 23.38 -37.95
N ASP A 539 -3.39 24.33 -38.84
CA ASP A 539 -2.46 24.19 -39.96
C ASP A 539 -1.06 24.75 -39.63
N TYR A 540 -0.88 25.33 -38.43
CA TYR A 540 0.38 25.94 -38.01
C TYR A 540 1.07 25.21 -36.89
N ALA A 541 0.46 25.16 -35.67
CA ALA A 541 1.03 24.46 -34.50
C ALA A 541 -0.02 24.21 -33.44
N TYR A 542 0.37 23.44 -32.42
CA TYR A 542 -0.41 23.18 -31.22
C TYR A 542 0.42 23.42 -29.97
N LEU A 543 -0.25 23.83 -28.86
CA LEU A 543 0.36 24.06 -27.56
C LEU A 543 -0.32 23.20 -26.50
N ILE A 544 0.47 22.67 -25.55
CA ILE A 544 0.00 21.96 -24.34
C ILE A 544 0.59 22.65 -23.12
N ASP A 545 -0.26 22.86 -22.11
CA ASP A 545 0.15 23.44 -20.84
C ASP A 545 0.79 22.37 -19.95
N TRP A 546 2.06 22.57 -19.59
CA TRP A 546 2.79 21.60 -18.77
C TRP A 546 2.36 21.58 -17.31
N ARG A 547 1.57 22.57 -16.87
CA ARG A 547 1.01 22.57 -15.49
C ARG A 547 0.03 21.42 -15.26
N ASP A 548 -0.70 20.97 -16.29
CA ASP A 548 -1.56 19.79 -16.20
C ASP A 548 -0.73 18.53 -15.87
N TYR A 549 -1.22 17.73 -14.93
CA TYR A 549 -0.53 16.50 -14.50
C TYR A 549 -0.41 15.48 -15.62
N ASN A 550 -1.46 15.32 -16.43
CA ASN A 550 -1.50 14.36 -17.54
C ASN A 550 -0.72 14.86 -18.78
N ALA A 551 -0.20 16.09 -18.80
CA ALA A 551 0.65 16.56 -19.89
C ALA A 551 1.88 15.68 -20.08
N ALA A 552 2.43 15.08 -19.01
CA ALA A 552 3.52 14.13 -19.08
C ALA A 552 3.13 12.84 -19.83
N LYS A 553 1.91 12.33 -19.60
CA LYS A 553 1.36 11.18 -20.34
C LYS A 553 1.13 11.53 -21.81
N ALA A 554 0.58 12.71 -22.07
CA ALA A 554 0.38 13.19 -23.44
C ALA A 554 1.71 13.33 -24.19
N LEU A 555 2.73 13.93 -23.55
CA LEU A 555 4.06 14.05 -24.11
C LEU A 555 4.67 12.68 -24.45
N TYR A 556 4.62 11.73 -23.49
CA TYR A 556 5.17 10.39 -23.75
C TYR A 556 4.47 9.71 -24.94
N LYS A 557 3.14 9.76 -25.02
CA LYS A 557 2.37 9.19 -26.15
C LYS A 557 2.75 9.83 -27.49
N LEU A 558 3.00 11.12 -27.51
CA LEU A 558 3.43 11.83 -28.73
C LEU A 558 4.85 11.39 -29.14
N LEU A 559 5.77 11.35 -28.19
CA LEU A 559 7.15 10.91 -28.45
C LEU A 559 7.21 9.41 -28.85
N ASP A 560 6.33 8.59 -28.34
CA ASP A 560 6.20 7.18 -28.73
C ASP A 560 5.74 7.02 -30.19
N LYS A 561 4.96 7.97 -30.69
CA LYS A 561 4.55 8.10 -32.12
C LYS A 561 5.54 8.90 -32.96
N GLU A 562 6.76 9.15 -32.46
CA GLU A 562 7.79 9.93 -33.12
C GLU A 562 7.39 11.35 -33.53
N ILE A 563 6.40 11.93 -32.85
CA ILE A 563 5.98 13.32 -33.07
C ILE A 563 7.05 14.27 -32.54
N LEU A 564 7.47 15.24 -33.33
CA LEU A 564 8.35 16.31 -32.89
C LEU A 564 7.63 17.22 -31.92
N VAL A 565 8.10 17.22 -30.67
CA VAL A 565 7.63 18.09 -29.59
C VAL A 565 8.77 18.92 -29.07
N LYS A 566 8.53 20.20 -28.79
CA LYS A 566 9.51 21.11 -28.20
C LYS A 566 8.98 21.64 -26.87
N VAL A 567 9.87 21.96 -25.95
CA VAL A 567 9.57 22.57 -24.63
C VAL A 567 10.04 24.03 -24.62
N ALA A 568 9.18 24.92 -24.12
CA ALA A 568 9.49 26.33 -23.93
C ALA A 568 10.36 26.55 -22.69
N LEU A 569 11.57 27.10 -22.85
CA LEU A 569 12.44 27.49 -21.74
C LEU A 569 12.13 28.88 -21.18
N LYS A 570 11.23 29.62 -21.79
CA LYS A 570 10.77 30.95 -21.36
C LYS A 570 9.26 31.05 -21.52
N SER A 571 8.64 31.84 -20.68
CA SER A 571 7.22 32.15 -20.82
C SER A 571 6.91 33.04 -22.03
N PHE A 572 5.70 32.96 -22.55
CA PHE A 572 5.24 33.73 -23.71
C PHE A 572 3.72 33.89 -23.72
N THR A 573 3.19 34.79 -24.52
CA THR A 573 1.77 35.00 -24.74
C THR A 573 1.43 34.79 -26.19
N ASN A 574 0.62 33.77 -26.50
CA ASN A 574 0.16 33.46 -27.85
C ASN A 574 -1.32 33.03 -27.81
N GLY A 575 -2.10 33.42 -28.83
CA GLY A 575 -3.50 33.09 -28.89
C GLY A 575 -4.35 33.70 -27.75
N GLY A 576 -3.91 34.82 -27.17
CA GLY A 576 -4.58 35.47 -26.03
C GLY A 576 -4.39 34.76 -24.67
N LYS A 577 -3.57 33.68 -24.61
CA LYS A 577 -3.27 32.94 -23.39
C LYS A 577 -1.80 33.09 -23.01
N ASN A 578 -1.54 33.19 -21.70
CA ASN A 578 -0.18 33.16 -21.12
C ASN A 578 0.27 31.72 -20.95
N TRP A 579 1.44 31.41 -21.49
CA TRP A 579 2.09 30.12 -21.46
C TRP A 579 3.30 30.16 -20.53
N ALA A 580 3.31 29.26 -19.54
CA ALA A 580 4.40 29.19 -18.57
C ALA A 580 5.63 28.45 -19.14
N HIS A 581 6.75 28.54 -18.45
CA HIS A 581 7.91 27.68 -18.68
C HIS A 581 7.47 26.21 -18.71
N GLY A 582 8.06 25.42 -19.60
CA GLY A 582 7.71 24.01 -19.76
C GLY A 582 6.54 23.75 -20.73
N SER A 583 5.80 24.78 -21.20
CA SER A 583 4.75 24.60 -22.19
C SER A 583 5.27 23.91 -23.43
N LEU A 584 4.50 22.94 -23.95
CA LEU A 584 4.93 22.12 -25.09
C LEU A 584 4.41 22.71 -26.39
N LEU A 585 5.28 22.74 -27.40
CA LEU A 585 4.99 23.15 -28.77
C LEU A 585 5.06 21.95 -29.70
N ILE A 586 4.02 21.74 -30.51
CA ILE A 586 3.94 20.71 -31.55
C ILE A 586 3.76 21.46 -32.88
N PRO A 587 4.83 21.69 -33.65
CA PRO A 587 4.71 22.31 -34.95
C PRO A 587 4.03 21.37 -35.93
N VAL A 588 3.21 21.88 -36.86
CA VAL A 588 2.64 21.07 -37.94
C VAL A 588 3.68 20.81 -39.02
N GLN A 589 4.55 21.81 -39.27
CA GLN A 589 5.67 21.66 -40.19
C GLN A 589 6.81 20.85 -39.53
N ASN A 590 7.61 20.22 -40.36
CA ASN A 590 8.79 19.43 -39.92
C ASN A 590 8.46 18.14 -39.13
N GLN A 591 7.23 17.68 -39.19
CA GLN A 591 6.87 16.33 -38.74
C GLN A 591 7.28 15.28 -39.79
N LYS A 592 7.49 14.05 -39.36
CA LYS A 592 7.72 12.91 -40.27
C LYS A 592 6.46 12.44 -40.99
N ILE A 593 5.29 12.92 -40.57
CA ILE A 593 3.95 12.55 -41.03
C ILE A 593 3.20 13.77 -41.56
N GLY A 594 2.14 13.53 -42.34
CA GLY A 594 1.27 14.60 -42.87
C GLY A 594 0.39 15.26 -41.81
N SER A 595 -0.08 16.50 -42.07
CA SER A 595 -0.89 17.26 -41.11
C SER A 595 -2.23 16.59 -40.74
N THR A 596 -2.83 15.82 -41.65
CA THR A 596 -4.06 15.06 -41.35
C THR A 596 -3.78 13.96 -40.33
N GLU A 597 -2.76 13.16 -40.56
CA GLU A 597 -2.36 12.08 -39.65
C GLU A 597 -1.94 12.63 -38.27
N LEU A 598 -1.16 13.73 -38.26
CA LEU A 598 -0.83 14.42 -37.00
C LEU A 598 -2.09 14.85 -36.26
N SER A 599 -3.06 15.42 -36.95
CA SER A 599 -4.33 15.86 -36.34
C SER A 599 -5.11 14.69 -35.69
N GLU A 600 -5.16 13.53 -36.36
CA GLU A 600 -5.81 12.33 -35.82
C GLU A 600 -5.07 11.78 -34.57
N ILE A 601 -3.73 11.76 -34.61
CA ILE A 601 -2.93 11.35 -33.43
C ILE A 601 -3.18 12.30 -32.25
N LEU A 602 -3.17 13.61 -32.47
CA LEU A 602 -3.42 14.62 -31.44
C LEU A 602 -4.82 14.50 -30.87
N LYS A 603 -5.84 14.25 -31.69
CA LYS A 603 -7.21 14.00 -31.25
C LYS A 603 -7.31 12.76 -30.37
N GLN A 604 -6.63 11.66 -30.73
CA GLN A 604 -6.57 10.43 -29.91
C GLN A 604 -5.85 10.67 -28.57
N VAL A 605 -4.73 11.42 -28.57
CA VAL A 605 -3.98 11.77 -27.35
C VAL A 605 -4.86 12.64 -26.45
N HIS A 606 -5.49 13.70 -26.99
CA HIS A 606 -6.44 14.55 -26.27
C HIS A 606 -7.54 13.71 -25.58
N GLY A 607 -8.24 12.85 -26.33
CA GLY A 607 -9.32 12.02 -25.81
C GLY A 607 -8.85 11.02 -24.73
N SER A 608 -7.68 10.39 -24.92
CA SER A 608 -7.16 9.34 -24.00
C SER A 608 -6.45 9.89 -22.77
N THR A 609 -6.04 11.16 -22.76
CA THR A 609 -5.32 11.81 -21.66
C THR A 609 -6.14 12.87 -20.94
N GLN A 610 -7.20 13.37 -21.60
CA GLN A 610 -8.01 14.50 -21.16
C GLN A 610 -7.17 15.78 -20.94
N VAL A 611 -6.12 15.96 -21.73
CA VAL A 611 -5.28 17.17 -21.75
C VAL A 611 -5.73 18.06 -22.87
N ASP A 612 -5.94 19.35 -22.59
CA ASP A 612 -6.27 20.33 -23.64
C ASP A 612 -5.09 20.54 -24.58
N ILE A 613 -5.36 20.39 -25.88
CA ILE A 613 -4.41 20.66 -26.96
C ILE A 613 -4.91 21.88 -27.73
N PHE A 614 -4.22 23.01 -27.55
CA PHE A 614 -4.66 24.30 -28.07
C PHE A 614 -4.12 24.56 -29.47
N PRO A 615 -4.97 24.81 -30.48
CA PRO A 615 -4.54 25.19 -31.81
C PRO A 615 -4.03 26.62 -31.82
N VAL A 616 -2.96 26.89 -32.53
CA VAL A 616 -2.44 28.23 -32.78
C VAL A 616 -2.21 28.45 -34.29
N SER A 617 -2.51 29.63 -34.77
CA SER A 617 -2.46 29.99 -36.18
C SER A 617 -1.29 30.90 -36.56
N THR A 618 -0.51 31.33 -35.57
CA THR A 618 0.62 32.24 -35.76
C THR A 618 1.76 31.91 -34.81
N GLY A 619 3.01 32.10 -35.31
CA GLY A 619 4.22 32.00 -34.50
C GLY A 619 4.56 33.28 -33.74
N PHE A 620 3.88 34.40 -34.02
CA PHE A 620 4.09 35.66 -33.35
C PHE A 620 3.41 35.67 -31.97
N SER A 621 4.20 35.98 -30.94
CA SER A 621 3.77 36.12 -29.57
C SER A 621 3.59 37.57 -29.20
N SER A 622 2.47 37.93 -28.53
CA SER A 622 2.24 39.30 -28.07
C SER A 622 3.19 39.73 -26.92
N ALA A 623 3.75 38.75 -26.22
CA ALA A 623 4.79 38.96 -25.21
C ALA A 623 5.67 37.71 -25.09
N GLY A 624 6.90 37.89 -24.67
CA GLY A 624 7.87 36.80 -24.48
C GLY A 624 8.51 36.33 -25.81
N ILE A 625 8.70 35.02 -25.98
CA ILE A 625 9.36 34.40 -27.11
C ILE A 625 8.37 33.97 -28.20
N ASP A 626 8.73 34.18 -29.46
CA ASP A 626 8.00 33.64 -30.60
C ASP A 626 8.19 32.12 -30.75
N LEU A 627 7.26 31.42 -31.40
CA LEU A 627 7.30 29.96 -31.51
C LEU A 627 8.47 29.41 -32.31
N GLY A 628 9.16 30.26 -33.12
CA GLY A 628 10.40 29.96 -33.83
C GLY A 628 11.67 30.17 -33.00
N SER A 629 11.58 30.63 -31.74
CA SER A 629 12.74 30.95 -30.90
C SER A 629 13.62 29.72 -30.60
N ASN A 630 14.93 29.93 -30.52
CA ASN A 630 15.91 28.94 -30.04
C ASN A 630 15.71 28.55 -28.57
N SER A 631 14.87 29.28 -27.83
CA SER A 631 14.43 28.91 -26.47
C SER A 631 13.34 27.81 -26.45
N PHE A 632 12.90 27.32 -27.60
CA PHE A 632 12.15 26.07 -27.73
C PHE A 632 13.13 24.95 -28.04
N LYS A 633 13.30 24.01 -27.06
CA LYS A 633 14.17 22.84 -27.21
C LYS A 633 13.40 21.58 -27.56
N THR A 634 13.95 20.79 -28.46
CA THR A 634 13.34 19.47 -28.80
C THR A 634 13.42 18.53 -27.60
N VAL A 635 12.29 17.89 -27.28
CA VAL A 635 12.22 16.88 -26.25
C VAL A 635 12.53 15.52 -26.85
N LEU A 636 13.45 14.78 -26.23
CA LEU A 636 13.82 13.43 -26.65
C LEU A 636 12.98 12.40 -25.89
N LYS A 637 12.63 11.29 -26.57
CA LYS A 637 11.93 10.18 -25.95
C LYS A 637 12.84 9.52 -24.89
N PRO A 638 12.47 9.50 -23.59
CA PRO A 638 13.24 8.82 -22.58
C PRO A 638 13.17 7.31 -22.73
N LYS A 639 14.30 6.63 -22.49
CA LYS A 639 14.40 5.19 -22.29
C LYS A 639 15.10 4.96 -20.96
N ALA A 640 14.31 4.69 -19.93
CA ALA A 640 14.78 4.63 -18.55
C ALA A 640 15.00 3.20 -18.07
N MET A 641 15.97 3.03 -17.16
CA MET A 641 16.10 1.86 -16.31
C MET A 641 16.15 2.26 -14.84
N VAL A 642 15.73 1.38 -13.95
CA VAL A 642 15.92 1.49 -12.49
C VAL A 642 16.73 0.29 -12.01
N LEU A 643 17.72 0.54 -11.15
CA LEU A 643 18.46 -0.53 -10.47
C LEU A 643 17.58 -1.18 -9.40
N ALA A 644 17.52 -2.49 -9.44
CA ALA A 644 16.69 -3.33 -8.60
C ALA A 644 17.53 -4.49 -8.03
N GLY A 645 17.01 -5.18 -7.05
CA GLY A 645 17.64 -6.36 -6.48
C GLY A 645 18.10 -6.16 -5.04
N PHE A 646 18.73 -7.18 -4.48
CA PHE A 646 19.18 -7.18 -3.10
C PHE A 646 20.03 -5.95 -2.77
N GLY A 647 19.70 -5.29 -1.66
CA GLY A 647 20.33 -4.03 -1.24
C GLY A 647 19.56 -2.77 -1.64
N THR A 648 18.61 -2.83 -2.60
CA THR A 648 17.76 -1.67 -2.96
C THR A 648 16.39 -1.73 -2.26
N SER A 649 15.80 -0.56 -2.01
CA SER A 649 14.44 -0.46 -1.50
C SER A 649 13.43 -0.97 -2.54
N GLN A 650 12.80 -2.11 -2.27
CA GLN A 650 11.76 -2.66 -3.16
C GLN A 650 10.57 -1.68 -3.32
N TYR A 651 10.22 -0.96 -2.25
CA TYR A 651 9.14 0.03 -2.28
C TYR A 651 9.43 1.16 -3.26
N GLU A 652 10.62 1.75 -3.17
CA GLU A 652 10.98 2.89 -4.03
C GLU A 652 11.17 2.47 -5.50
N VAL A 653 11.70 1.26 -5.76
CA VAL A 653 11.72 0.71 -7.13
C VAL A 653 10.30 0.52 -7.64
N GLY A 654 9.42 -0.01 -6.79
CA GLY A 654 8.00 -0.18 -7.11
C GLY A 654 7.28 1.14 -7.38
N GLU A 655 7.55 2.17 -6.59
CA GLU A 655 6.99 3.52 -6.77
C GLU A 655 7.38 4.13 -8.12
N VAL A 656 8.65 4.01 -8.50
CA VAL A 656 9.12 4.46 -9.83
C VAL A 656 8.46 3.65 -10.94
N TRP A 657 8.40 2.32 -10.82
CA TRP A 657 7.76 1.45 -11.79
C TRP A 657 6.27 1.75 -11.94
N HIS A 658 5.54 1.78 -10.83
CA HIS A 658 4.11 2.08 -10.81
C HIS A 658 3.80 3.46 -11.42
N LEU A 659 4.57 4.49 -11.06
CA LEU A 659 4.40 5.83 -11.60
C LEU A 659 4.51 5.85 -13.12
N LEU A 660 5.58 5.28 -13.66
CA LEU A 660 5.83 5.32 -15.10
C LEU A 660 4.81 4.48 -15.87
N GLU A 661 4.49 3.28 -15.39
CA GLU A 661 3.57 2.39 -16.09
C GLU A 661 2.12 2.87 -15.98
N THR A 662 1.63 3.17 -14.78
CA THR A 662 0.21 3.48 -14.58
C THR A 662 -0.16 4.92 -14.93
N LYS A 663 0.72 5.89 -14.67
CA LYS A 663 0.44 7.31 -14.94
C LYS A 663 0.88 7.75 -16.32
N LEU A 664 2.01 7.27 -16.82
CA LEU A 664 2.53 7.68 -18.14
C LEU A 664 2.26 6.65 -19.26
N GLN A 665 1.96 5.40 -18.92
CA GLN A 665 1.96 4.25 -19.83
C GLN A 665 3.33 4.07 -20.52
N MET A 666 4.41 4.34 -19.76
CA MET A 666 5.80 4.29 -20.19
C MET A 666 6.48 3.04 -19.62
N PRO A 667 7.06 2.18 -20.48
CA PRO A 667 7.83 1.03 -20.01
C PRO A 667 9.13 1.45 -19.31
N ILE A 668 9.54 0.72 -18.29
CA ILE A 668 10.81 0.87 -17.60
C ILE A 668 11.53 -0.46 -17.46
N THR A 669 12.84 -0.47 -17.67
CA THR A 669 13.66 -1.66 -17.40
C THR A 669 14.00 -1.72 -15.92
N LYS A 670 13.54 -2.76 -15.22
CA LYS A 670 13.98 -3.10 -13.86
C LYS A 670 15.23 -3.97 -13.99
N LEU A 671 16.39 -3.39 -13.77
CA LEU A 671 17.69 -4.05 -13.96
C LEU A 671 18.18 -4.62 -12.64
N GLU A 672 18.31 -5.94 -12.56
CA GLU A 672 18.96 -6.59 -11.43
C GLU A 672 20.40 -6.12 -11.26
N MET A 673 20.79 -5.64 -10.06
CA MET A 673 22.09 -5.04 -9.78
C MET A 673 23.25 -5.97 -10.15
N THR A 674 23.11 -7.27 -9.95
CA THR A 674 24.10 -8.30 -10.31
C THR A 674 24.38 -8.39 -11.80
N GLN A 675 23.46 -7.91 -12.65
CA GLN A 675 23.61 -7.90 -14.12
C GLN A 675 24.21 -6.58 -14.65
N PHE A 676 24.41 -5.58 -13.80
CA PHE A 676 24.80 -4.23 -14.20
C PHE A 676 26.09 -4.18 -15.04
N ALA A 677 27.07 -5.01 -14.67
CA ALA A 677 28.35 -5.06 -15.38
C ALA A 677 28.19 -5.42 -16.88
N ARG A 678 27.18 -6.24 -17.22
CA ARG A 678 26.95 -6.77 -18.59
C ARG A 678 26.10 -5.85 -19.48
N VAL A 679 25.38 -4.90 -18.89
CA VAL A 679 24.42 -4.05 -19.63
C VAL A 679 25.15 -2.98 -20.41
N ASN A 680 24.75 -2.72 -21.67
CA ASN A 680 25.19 -1.56 -22.43
C ASN A 680 24.36 -0.33 -22.02
N LEU A 681 24.93 0.58 -21.22
CA LEU A 681 24.26 1.81 -20.76
C LEU A 681 23.89 2.75 -21.91
N ASN A 682 24.63 2.73 -23.02
CA ASN A 682 24.35 3.59 -24.18
C ASN A 682 23.01 3.26 -24.87
N SER A 683 22.40 2.12 -24.54
CA SER A 683 21.04 1.81 -24.98
C SER A 683 19.94 2.54 -24.18
N TYR A 684 20.31 3.27 -23.13
CA TYR A 684 19.40 3.98 -22.23
C TYR A 684 19.78 5.46 -22.14
N THR A 685 18.76 6.27 -21.90
CA THR A 685 18.93 7.72 -21.70
C THR A 685 18.98 8.08 -20.21
N HIS A 686 18.35 7.25 -19.35
CA HIS A 686 18.23 7.52 -17.92
C HIS A 686 18.55 6.26 -17.11
N LEU A 687 19.31 6.46 -16.03
CA LEU A 687 19.55 5.50 -14.96
C LEU A 687 18.97 6.07 -13.67
N VAL A 688 18.01 5.35 -13.07
CA VAL A 688 17.40 5.71 -11.78
C VAL A 688 17.98 4.82 -10.69
N MET A 689 18.46 5.42 -9.62
CA MET A 689 18.95 4.74 -8.43
C MET A 689 18.15 5.22 -7.20
N VAL A 690 17.47 4.29 -6.54
CA VAL A 690 16.66 4.55 -5.35
C VAL A 690 17.46 4.36 -4.06
N SER A 691 16.85 4.52 -2.88
CA SER A 691 17.53 4.20 -1.62
C SER A 691 18.08 2.78 -1.63
N GLY A 692 19.35 2.62 -1.20
CA GLY A 692 19.94 1.29 -1.16
C GLY A 692 21.42 1.29 -0.76
N GLN A 693 21.96 0.07 -0.69
CA GLN A 693 23.38 -0.24 -0.55
C GLN A 693 23.88 -0.76 -1.90
N TYR A 694 24.85 -0.07 -2.46
CA TYR A 694 25.35 -0.34 -3.82
C TYR A 694 26.77 -0.94 -3.83
N ASP A 695 27.13 -1.69 -2.80
CA ASP A 695 28.46 -2.31 -2.64
C ASP A 695 28.76 -3.37 -3.74
N ALA A 696 27.70 -3.92 -4.32
CA ALA A 696 27.84 -4.81 -5.49
C ALA A 696 28.33 -4.10 -6.77
N LEU A 697 28.25 -2.77 -6.83
CA LEU A 697 28.80 -1.97 -7.93
C LEU A 697 30.28 -1.67 -7.67
N ASN A 698 31.16 -2.47 -8.24
CA ASN A 698 32.60 -2.29 -8.13
C ASN A 698 33.10 -1.01 -8.86
N ASP A 699 34.38 -0.67 -8.72
CA ASP A 699 34.96 0.53 -9.31
C ASP A 699 34.87 0.59 -10.85
N ALA A 700 34.86 -0.56 -11.52
CA ALA A 700 34.63 -0.62 -12.97
C ALA A 700 33.19 -0.22 -13.32
N SER A 701 32.21 -0.61 -12.51
CA SER A 701 30.80 -0.21 -12.65
C SER A 701 30.62 1.28 -12.37
N VAL A 702 31.29 1.81 -11.35
CA VAL A 702 31.30 3.25 -11.04
C VAL A 702 31.90 4.05 -12.21
N LYS A 703 33.05 3.61 -12.73
CA LYS A 703 33.67 4.22 -13.91
C LYS A 703 32.75 4.19 -15.12
N LYS A 704 32.06 3.08 -15.35
CA LYS A 704 31.07 2.91 -16.43
C LYS A 704 29.93 3.93 -16.33
N ILE A 705 29.42 4.20 -15.13
CA ILE A 705 28.39 5.22 -14.89
C ILE A 705 28.97 6.62 -15.22
N LYS A 706 30.16 6.95 -14.68
CA LYS A 706 30.84 8.25 -14.92
C LYS A 706 31.03 8.50 -16.41
N ASP A 707 31.56 7.52 -17.13
CA ASP A 707 31.83 7.63 -18.57
C ASP A 707 30.52 7.77 -19.37
N TRP A 708 29.48 7.03 -19.02
CA TRP A 708 28.16 7.10 -19.66
C TRP A 708 27.49 8.46 -19.44
N VAL A 709 27.55 9.02 -18.22
CA VAL A 709 27.03 10.37 -17.95
C VAL A 709 27.79 11.41 -18.79
N LYS A 710 29.12 11.34 -18.84
CA LYS A 710 29.91 12.25 -19.67
C LYS A 710 29.55 12.23 -21.17
N GLN A 711 29.04 11.08 -21.66
CA GLN A 711 28.60 10.89 -23.04
C GLN A 711 27.14 11.32 -23.30
N GLY A 712 26.41 11.81 -22.28
CA GLY A 712 25.05 12.32 -22.43
C GLY A 712 23.97 11.52 -21.68
N GLY A 713 24.37 10.52 -20.87
CA GLY A 713 23.44 9.80 -19.97
C GLY A 713 22.98 10.67 -18.79
N ASN A 714 21.77 10.42 -18.31
CA ASN A 714 21.20 11.15 -17.20
C ASN A 714 21.04 10.22 -15.98
N LEU A 715 21.74 10.54 -14.89
CA LEU A 715 21.67 9.83 -13.63
C LEU A 715 20.68 10.53 -12.70
N ILE A 716 19.65 9.81 -12.22
CA ILE A 716 18.69 10.28 -11.23
C ILE A 716 18.86 9.44 -9.97
N THR A 717 19.14 10.08 -8.84
CA THR A 717 19.33 9.39 -7.56
C THR A 717 18.36 9.91 -6.49
N LEU A 718 17.89 9.00 -5.62
CA LEU A 718 16.98 9.32 -4.51
C LEU A 718 17.66 8.98 -3.17
N LYS A 719 17.58 9.90 -2.19
CA LYS A 719 17.97 9.68 -0.79
C LYS A 719 19.39 9.09 -0.66
N THR A 720 19.57 7.91 -0.09
CA THR A 720 20.91 7.30 0.12
C THR A 720 21.67 6.99 -1.17
N ALA A 721 20.99 6.84 -2.31
CA ALA A 721 21.66 6.74 -3.60
C ALA A 721 22.38 8.05 -3.98
N SER A 722 21.83 9.22 -3.55
CA SER A 722 22.50 10.50 -3.73
C SER A 722 23.78 10.60 -2.89
N GLU A 723 23.75 10.12 -1.65
CA GLU A 723 24.96 10.02 -0.80
C GLU A 723 26.00 9.09 -1.42
N TRP A 724 25.56 7.94 -1.96
CA TRP A 724 26.45 6.99 -2.62
C TRP A 724 27.11 7.61 -3.86
N ALA A 725 26.34 8.34 -4.68
CA ALA A 725 26.89 9.00 -5.88
C ALA A 725 27.94 10.07 -5.51
N ILE A 726 27.72 10.80 -4.43
CA ILE A 726 28.69 11.76 -3.86
C ILE A 726 29.93 11.02 -3.34
N LYS A 727 29.74 9.98 -2.51
CA LYS A 727 30.85 9.20 -1.94
C LYS A 727 31.74 8.54 -3.02
N LYS A 728 31.13 8.17 -4.16
CA LYS A 728 31.85 7.57 -5.31
C LYS A 728 32.38 8.64 -6.29
N GLU A 729 32.30 9.90 -5.93
CA GLU A 729 32.76 11.03 -6.75
C GLU A 729 32.17 11.03 -8.18
N ILE A 730 30.91 10.58 -8.30
CA ILE A 730 30.10 10.73 -9.51
C ILE A 730 29.55 12.16 -9.56
N SER A 731 29.15 12.71 -8.39
CA SER A 731 28.72 14.08 -8.15
C SER A 731 29.80 14.84 -7.38
N GLU A 732 29.92 16.14 -7.66
CA GLU A 732 30.80 17.09 -6.95
C GLU A 732 30.17 17.68 -5.70
N SER A 733 28.87 17.42 -5.47
CA SER A 733 28.10 17.83 -4.30
C SER A 733 28.65 17.22 -2.99
N LYS A 734 28.17 17.72 -1.86
CA LYS A 734 28.59 17.27 -0.53
C LYS A 734 27.41 16.90 0.34
N VAL A 735 27.64 15.97 1.26
CA VAL A 735 26.70 15.57 2.31
C VAL A 735 27.02 16.36 3.58
N ILE A 736 25.99 16.86 4.25
CA ILE A 736 26.11 17.44 5.60
C ILE A 736 26.25 16.28 6.59
N ASN A 737 27.42 16.11 7.17
CA ASN A 737 27.70 15.04 8.14
C ASN A 737 26.93 15.26 9.46
N VAL A 738 26.52 14.13 10.04
CA VAL A 738 25.97 14.10 11.39
C VAL A 738 27.14 13.94 12.36
N GLU A 739 27.60 15.07 12.94
CA GLU A 739 28.61 14.98 14.00
C GLU A 739 28.04 14.30 15.25
N PRO A 740 28.78 13.35 15.86
CA PRO A 740 28.40 12.78 17.15
C PRO A 740 28.30 13.90 18.22
N GLU A 741 27.39 13.73 19.15
CA GLU A 741 27.25 14.59 20.30
C GLU A 741 28.55 14.55 21.13
N LYS A 742 29.25 15.68 21.28
CA LYS A 742 30.58 15.72 21.88
C LYS A 742 30.58 15.42 23.37
N ASP A 743 29.48 15.65 24.07
CA ASP A 743 29.32 15.35 25.49
C ASP A 743 27.89 14.84 25.75
N PRO A 744 27.63 13.55 25.46
CA PRO A 744 26.29 12.99 25.62
C PRO A 744 25.90 12.95 27.10
N LYS A 745 24.73 13.53 27.42
CA LYS A 745 24.18 13.48 28.77
C LYS A 745 23.93 12.02 29.19
N ARG A 746 24.33 11.68 30.43
CA ARG A 746 24.01 10.39 31.01
C ARG A 746 22.50 10.15 30.99
N MET A 747 22.08 8.98 30.47
CA MET A 747 20.68 8.55 30.46
C MET A 747 20.55 7.14 31.05
N ASN A 748 19.33 6.75 31.39
CA ASN A 748 19.02 5.37 31.79
C ASN A 748 19.15 4.45 30.57
N PHE A 749 19.75 3.29 30.79
CA PHE A 749 19.97 2.31 29.70
C PHE A 749 18.67 1.87 29.01
N GLU A 750 17.59 1.71 29.77
CA GLU A 750 16.25 1.36 29.24
C GLU A 750 15.71 2.35 28.19
N LYS A 751 16.17 3.62 28.22
CA LYS A 751 15.76 4.66 27.27
C LYS A 751 16.63 4.75 26.00
N LEU A 752 17.63 3.89 25.86
CA LEU A 752 18.58 3.96 24.75
C LEU A 752 17.88 3.76 23.39
N ALA A 753 17.03 2.75 23.28
CA ALA A 753 16.31 2.45 22.03
C ALA A 753 15.36 3.59 21.64
N ASP A 754 14.61 4.13 22.59
CA ASP A 754 13.70 5.27 22.36
C ASP A 754 14.49 6.52 21.96
N ALA A 755 15.63 6.81 22.62
CA ALA A 755 16.45 7.97 22.29
C ALA A 755 17.11 7.84 20.91
N GLN A 756 17.42 6.64 20.46
CA GLN A 756 17.93 6.37 19.12
C GLN A 756 16.79 6.47 18.08
N GLY A 757 15.65 5.86 18.36
CA GLY A 757 14.46 5.90 17.50
C GLY A 757 13.94 7.34 17.28
N ALA A 758 13.93 8.15 18.34
CA ALA A 758 13.52 9.55 18.27
C ALA A 758 14.38 10.42 17.33
N LYS A 759 15.65 10.04 17.06
CA LYS A 759 16.52 10.76 16.10
C LYS A 759 16.23 10.43 14.64
N SER A 760 15.40 9.44 14.38
CA SER A 760 14.94 9.12 13.02
C SER A 760 13.92 10.16 12.56
N THR A 761 13.93 10.51 11.26
CA THR A 761 12.86 11.31 10.66
C THR A 761 11.70 10.36 10.34
N GLY A 762 10.71 10.29 11.23
CA GLY A 762 9.58 9.36 11.17
C GLY A 762 8.47 9.77 10.18
N GLY A 763 8.84 10.49 9.08
CA GLY A 763 7.89 11.00 8.11
C GLY A 763 7.30 12.35 8.51
N ALA A 764 7.82 13.43 7.90
CA ALA A 764 7.37 14.79 8.13
C ALA A 764 7.31 15.57 6.81
N ILE A 765 6.54 16.66 6.80
CA ILE A 765 6.36 17.52 5.62
C ILE A 765 7.09 18.83 5.84
N PHE A 766 7.84 19.22 4.82
CA PHE A 766 8.67 20.42 4.83
C PHE A 766 8.40 21.30 3.62
N GLU A 767 8.72 22.57 3.76
CA GLU A 767 8.67 23.55 2.70
C GLU A 767 10.06 23.73 2.06
N VAL A 768 10.07 23.70 0.74
CA VAL A 768 11.23 24.05 -0.07
C VAL A 768 10.93 25.23 -0.99
N ASN A 769 11.96 26.03 -1.25
CA ASN A 769 11.94 27.05 -2.30
C ASN A 769 12.53 26.44 -3.57
N ILE A 770 11.73 26.39 -4.65
CA ILE A 770 12.10 25.82 -5.95
C ILE A 770 12.24 26.91 -7.00
N ASP A 771 13.27 26.83 -7.85
CA ASP A 771 13.39 27.66 -9.03
C ASP A 771 12.45 27.17 -10.14
N THR A 772 11.33 27.85 -10.33
CA THR A 772 10.33 27.53 -11.37
C THR A 772 10.79 27.88 -12.79
N THR A 773 11.92 28.56 -12.95
CA THR A 773 12.54 28.87 -14.25
C THR A 773 13.55 27.81 -14.70
N HIS A 774 14.00 26.96 -13.76
CA HIS A 774 14.84 25.81 -14.06
C HIS A 774 14.02 24.66 -14.65
N PRO A 775 14.48 23.92 -15.67
CA PRO A 775 13.72 22.83 -16.28
C PRO A 775 13.14 21.79 -15.31
N LEU A 776 13.84 21.47 -14.22
CA LEU A 776 13.31 20.59 -13.17
C LEU A 776 12.17 21.23 -12.35
N GLY A 777 12.03 22.56 -12.39
CA GLY A 777 10.95 23.30 -11.74
C GLY A 777 9.81 23.70 -12.67
N PHE A 778 9.79 23.25 -13.91
CA PHE A 778 8.71 23.58 -14.85
C PHE A 778 7.37 22.99 -14.41
N GLY A 779 6.29 23.73 -14.65
CA GLY A 779 4.94 23.33 -14.31
C GLY A 779 4.53 23.62 -12.87
N PHE A 780 5.40 24.21 -12.05
CA PHE A 780 5.03 24.75 -10.74
C PHE A 780 4.73 26.26 -10.88
N GLU A 781 3.67 26.70 -10.18
CA GLU A 781 3.24 28.10 -10.24
C GLU A 781 3.88 28.94 -9.11
N SER A 782 4.17 28.29 -7.99
CA SER A 782 4.76 28.91 -6.80
C SER A 782 6.18 28.41 -6.61
N ASN A 783 7.03 29.29 -6.10
CA ASN A 783 8.35 28.90 -5.62
C ASN A 783 8.31 28.10 -4.32
N SER A 784 7.18 28.12 -3.59
CA SER A 784 6.96 27.28 -2.41
C SER A 784 6.37 25.95 -2.79
N LEU A 785 7.05 24.86 -2.44
CA LEU A 785 6.62 23.50 -2.67
C LEU A 785 6.74 22.69 -1.37
N GLN A 786 5.77 21.80 -1.13
CA GLN A 786 5.78 20.89 0.00
C GLN A 786 6.37 19.55 -0.42
N VAL A 787 7.32 19.05 0.40
CA VAL A 787 7.98 17.76 0.19
C VAL A 787 7.84 16.88 1.43
N TYR A 788 7.74 15.58 1.21
CA TYR A 788 7.72 14.58 2.29
C TYR A 788 9.11 14.01 2.51
N ARG A 789 9.48 13.86 3.77
CA ARG A 789 10.79 13.35 4.16
C ARG A 789 10.69 12.29 5.25
N ASN A 790 11.28 11.14 5.02
CA ASN A 790 11.41 10.03 5.99
C ASN A 790 12.83 9.44 5.99
N ASN A 791 13.82 10.31 5.96
CA ASN A 791 15.23 9.90 5.88
C ASN A 791 16.15 10.95 6.51
N ASN A 792 17.44 10.60 6.66
CA ASN A 792 18.48 11.46 7.23
C ASN A 792 19.57 11.82 6.21
N THR A 793 19.27 11.84 4.91
CA THR A 793 20.16 12.34 3.85
C THR A 793 20.10 13.86 3.81
N PHE A 794 21.20 14.55 4.09
CA PHE A 794 21.28 16.02 4.08
C PHE A 794 22.33 16.47 3.06
N LEU A 795 21.92 17.25 2.06
CA LEU A 795 22.81 17.73 0.99
C LEU A 795 23.20 19.19 1.21
N GLU A 796 24.50 19.50 1.10
CA GLU A 796 24.94 20.89 1.06
C GLU A 796 24.44 21.58 -0.22
N LYS A 797 24.22 22.90 -0.17
CA LYS A 797 23.97 23.70 -1.38
C LYS A 797 25.15 23.57 -2.32
N SER A 798 24.88 23.46 -3.60
CA SER A 798 25.95 23.54 -4.62
C SER A 798 26.65 24.89 -4.58
N LYS A 799 27.95 24.90 -4.83
CA LYS A 799 28.72 26.12 -5.06
C LYS A 799 28.36 26.80 -6.38
N ASN A 800 27.87 26.04 -7.35
CA ASN A 800 27.32 26.58 -8.58
C ASN A 800 25.94 27.18 -8.32
N ALA A 801 25.77 28.46 -8.58
CA ALA A 801 24.59 29.25 -8.22
C ALA A 801 23.27 28.73 -8.83
N VAL A 802 23.34 28.00 -9.95
CA VAL A 802 22.14 27.47 -10.65
C VAL A 802 21.91 26.00 -10.44
N SER A 803 22.79 25.28 -9.76
CA SER A 803 22.68 23.83 -9.56
C SER A 803 21.76 23.41 -8.41
N THR A 804 21.55 24.27 -7.39
CA THR A 804 20.57 24.00 -6.32
C THR A 804 19.17 24.38 -6.80
N VAL A 805 18.46 23.43 -7.36
CA VAL A 805 17.14 23.64 -7.97
C VAL A 805 16.04 23.86 -6.94
N ALA A 806 16.10 23.10 -5.84
CA ALA A 806 15.20 23.28 -4.71
C ALA A 806 16.00 23.26 -3.39
N GLN A 807 15.67 24.19 -2.50
CA GLN A 807 16.34 24.36 -1.22
C GLN A 807 15.30 24.44 -0.11
N TYR A 808 15.53 23.75 1.02
CA TYR A 808 14.70 23.92 2.21
C TYR A 808 14.77 25.36 2.71
N THR A 809 13.61 25.88 3.14
CA THR A 809 13.55 27.24 3.71
C THR A 809 14.30 27.31 5.04
N ALA A 810 14.51 28.52 5.57
CA ALA A 810 15.14 28.69 6.89
C ALA A 810 14.29 28.08 8.03
N ASN A 811 12.97 28.06 7.87
CA ASN A 811 12.01 27.45 8.79
C ASN A 811 11.12 26.44 8.03
N PRO A 812 11.68 25.30 7.60
CA PRO A 812 11.03 24.45 6.61
C PRO A 812 9.92 23.57 7.17
N TRP A 813 9.80 23.39 8.48
CA TRP A 813 8.93 22.41 9.11
C TRP A 813 7.44 22.81 9.05
N ILE A 814 6.65 22.04 8.33
CA ILE A 814 5.19 22.24 8.21
C ILE A 814 4.45 21.40 9.23
N CYS A 815 4.65 20.07 9.24
CA CYS A 815 4.02 19.14 10.18
C CYS A 815 4.74 17.80 10.20
N GLY A 816 4.34 16.94 11.15
CA GLY A 816 5.00 15.67 11.42
C GLY A 816 6.14 15.79 12.43
N TYR A 817 6.58 14.66 12.95
CA TYR A 817 7.67 14.60 13.92
C TYR A 817 9.03 14.77 13.25
N VAL A 818 9.86 15.62 13.79
CA VAL A 818 11.27 15.76 13.42
C VAL A 818 12.09 16.09 14.67
N HIS A 819 13.20 15.38 14.86
CA HIS A 819 14.12 15.66 15.96
C HIS A 819 14.82 17.02 15.72
N PRO A 820 15.02 17.86 16.77
CA PRO A 820 15.64 19.18 16.60
C PRO A 820 17.00 19.16 15.92
N SER A 821 17.84 18.15 16.21
CA SER A 821 19.16 18.00 15.55
C SER A 821 19.06 17.69 14.05
N SER A 822 17.99 17.01 13.60
CA SER A 822 17.74 16.79 12.18
C SER A 822 17.16 18.04 11.53
N LEU A 823 16.24 18.74 12.20
CA LEU A 823 15.63 19.98 11.71
C LEU A 823 16.70 21.06 11.43
N SER A 824 17.70 21.19 12.30
CA SER A 824 18.80 22.15 12.11
C SER A 824 19.65 21.88 10.87
N LYS A 825 19.74 20.63 10.41
CA LYS A 825 20.46 20.22 9.20
C LYS A 825 19.61 20.31 7.95
N ILE A 826 18.30 20.12 8.07
CA ILE A 826 17.35 20.28 6.97
C ILE A 826 17.26 21.76 6.58
N ALA A 827 17.18 22.66 7.57
CA ALA A 827 17.07 24.11 7.31
C ALA A 827 18.21 24.62 6.40
N ASN A 828 17.85 25.26 5.30
CA ASN A 828 18.74 25.80 4.26
C ASN A 828 19.58 24.76 3.50
N SER A 829 19.39 23.47 3.70
CA SER A 829 20.04 22.41 2.92
C SER A 829 19.41 22.27 1.52
N ALA A 830 20.07 21.57 0.59
CA ALA A 830 19.51 21.31 -0.72
C ALA A 830 18.53 20.14 -0.70
N ALA A 831 17.38 20.33 -1.35
CA ALA A 831 16.41 19.26 -1.59
C ALA A 831 16.65 18.61 -2.97
N ILE A 832 16.99 19.39 -3.99
CA ILE A 832 17.29 18.91 -5.34
C ILE A 832 18.52 19.63 -5.88
N ILE A 833 19.46 18.84 -6.38
CA ILE A 833 20.66 19.37 -7.06
C ILE A 833 20.69 18.82 -8.49
N SER A 834 21.04 19.67 -9.46
CA SER A 834 21.31 19.30 -10.85
C SER A 834 22.71 19.70 -11.23
N GLU A 835 23.55 18.75 -11.64
CA GLU A 835 24.92 18.95 -12.05
C GLU A 835 25.11 18.49 -13.50
N THR A 836 25.85 19.27 -14.30
CA THR A 836 26.27 18.86 -15.64
C THR A 836 27.62 18.16 -15.56
N SER A 837 27.74 16.96 -16.15
CA SER A 837 29.01 16.24 -16.29
C SER A 837 29.20 15.82 -17.75
N GLY A 838 30.10 16.48 -18.45
CA GLY A 838 30.24 16.32 -19.89
C GLY A 838 28.97 16.75 -20.64
N ALA A 839 28.36 15.83 -21.40
CA ALA A 839 27.11 16.07 -22.12
C ALA A 839 25.86 15.62 -21.35
N GLY A 840 26.00 14.95 -20.18
CA GLY A 840 24.90 14.40 -19.38
C GLY A 840 24.64 15.16 -18.09
N GLN A 841 23.66 14.68 -17.35
CA GLN A 841 23.18 15.30 -16.11
C GLN A 841 23.23 14.31 -14.94
N ILE A 842 23.52 14.84 -13.74
CA ILE A 842 23.41 14.14 -12.46
C ILE A 842 22.37 14.90 -11.64
N ILE A 843 21.27 14.25 -11.31
CA ILE A 843 20.15 14.83 -10.56
C ILE A 843 20.04 14.10 -9.24
N LEU A 844 20.30 14.83 -8.15
CA LEU A 844 20.28 14.32 -6.80
C LEU A 844 19.01 14.81 -6.07
N PHE A 845 18.18 13.88 -5.60
CA PHE A 845 17.08 14.16 -4.71
C PHE A 845 17.46 13.77 -3.28
N SER A 846 17.29 14.67 -2.31
CA SER A 846 17.45 14.33 -0.89
C SER A 846 16.26 13.50 -0.36
N ASP A 847 15.14 13.56 -1.05
CA ASP A 847 13.88 12.88 -0.69
C ASP A 847 13.35 12.02 -1.84
N ASN A 848 12.24 11.33 -1.60
CA ASN A 848 11.55 10.55 -2.63
C ASN A 848 10.32 11.32 -3.14
N PRO A 849 10.33 11.87 -4.37
CA PRO A 849 9.20 12.63 -4.92
C PRO A 849 7.98 11.77 -5.25
N ASN A 850 8.09 10.43 -5.18
CA ASN A 850 7.09 9.47 -5.61
C ASN A 850 6.47 8.67 -4.45
N PHE A 851 6.74 9.08 -3.21
CA PHE A 851 6.42 8.33 -2.01
C PHE A 851 5.00 7.75 -2.00
N ARG A 852 4.90 6.43 -1.85
CA ARG A 852 3.66 5.64 -1.80
C ARG A 852 2.69 5.89 -2.96
N GLY A 853 3.17 6.40 -4.10
CA GLY A 853 2.32 6.66 -5.29
C GLY A 853 1.24 7.73 -5.12
N ILE A 854 1.20 8.44 -3.98
CA ILE A 854 0.18 9.43 -3.62
C ILE A 854 0.70 10.88 -3.70
N TRP A 855 2.00 11.10 -3.80
CA TRP A 855 2.59 12.44 -3.82
C TRP A 855 2.52 13.09 -5.22
N PHE A 856 1.29 13.32 -5.70
CA PHE A 856 1.01 13.97 -6.99
C PHE A 856 1.66 15.35 -7.11
N GLY A 857 1.76 16.10 -6.00
CA GLY A 857 2.36 17.42 -5.94
C GLY A 857 3.85 17.42 -6.30
N THR A 858 4.58 16.34 -6.05
CA THR A 858 6.03 16.23 -6.31
C THR A 858 6.39 15.30 -7.48
N ASN A 859 5.48 14.48 -7.98
CA ASN A 859 5.74 13.60 -9.13
C ASN A 859 6.24 14.37 -10.36
N LYS A 860 5.80 15.62 -10.54
CA LYS A 860 6.23 16.48 -11.66
C LYS A 860 7.73 16.76 -11.66
N LEU A 861 8.39 16.79 -10.49
CA LEU A 861 9.85 16.88 -10.38
C LEU A 861 10.54 15.68 -11.05
N PHE A 862 9.99 14.49 -10.84
CA PHE A 862 10.51 13.28 -11.47
C PHE A 862 10.20 13.23 -12.97
N PHE A 863 9.00 13.69 -13.40
CA PHE A 863 8.69 13.84 -14.83
C PHE A 863 9.63 14.83 -15.52
N ASN A 864 9.91 15.95 -14.85
CA ASN A 864 10.84 16.94 -15.38
C ASN A 864 12.26 16.36 -15.53
N ALA A 865 12.72 15.58 -14.56
CA ALA A 865 14.01 14.89 -14.62
C ALA A 865 14.07 13.90 -15.79
N LEU A 866 12.96 13.24 -16.15
CA LEU A 866 12.91 12.32 -17.29
C LEU A 866 12.83 13.02 -18.65
N PHE A 867 12.02 14.05 -18.79
CA PHE A 867 11.75 14.65 -20.09
C PHE A 867 12.62 15.84 -20.42
N PHE A 868 13.10 16.59 -19.44
CA PHE A 868 13.77 17.87 -19.65
C PHE A 868 15.25 17.90 -19.25
N SER A 869 15.81 16.79 -18.75
CA SER A 869 17.24 16.70 -18.46
C SER A 869 18.10 17.02 -19.69
N SER A 870 17.70 16.56 -20.88
CA SER A 870 18.41 16.85 -22.14
C SER A 870 18.32 18.32 -22.58
N ALA A 871 17.36 19.08 -22.03
CA ALA A 871 17.20 20.51 -22.35
C ALA A 871 18.05 21.42 -21.45
N LEU A 872 18.69 20.88 -20.42
CA LEU A 872 19.45 21.63 -19.42
C LEU A 872 20.74 22.27 -19.98
N GLY A 873 21.39 21.63 -20.95
CA GLY A 873 22.65 22.14 -21.50
C GLY A 873 23.78 22.25 -20.45
N SER A 874 24.89 22.91 -20.78
CA SER A 874 25.96 23.23 -19.82
C SER A 874 25.52 24.35 -18.87
N GLN A 875 25.44 24.07 -17.58
CA GLN A 875 24.94 24.98 -16.52
C GLN A 875 26.05 25.50 -15.61
N ARG A 876 27.22 25.78 -16.13
CA ARG A 876 28.30 26.38 -15.32
C ARG A 876 28.17 27.89 -15.29
N PHE A 877 28.00 28.47 -14.10
CA PHE A 877 28.08 29.91 -13.83
C PHE A 877 29.02 30.12 -12.64
N GLY A 878 30.06 30.86 -12.86
CA GLY A 878 31.12 31.18 -11.91
C GLY A 878 32.49 30.78 -12.43
N ASN A 879 33.51 31.57 -12.11
CA ASN A 879 34.89 31.28 -12.48
C ASN A 879 35.36 30.02 -11.78
N GLU A 880 35.86 29.04 -12.53
CA GLU A 880 36.71 27.98 -12.00
C GLU A 880 38.04 28.63 -11.53
N GLU A 881 38.33 28.72 -10.25
CA GLU A 881 39.64 28.72 -9.67
C GLU A 881 39.90 27.43 -8.92
#